data_0c72d84f8d8fa27eae9f5f320494f5db
#
_entry.id   0c72d84f8d8fa27eae9f5f320494f5db
#
_cell.length_a   1.000
_cell.length_b   1.000
_cell.length_c   1.000
_cell.angle_alpha   90.00
_cell.angle_beta   90.00
_cell.angle_gamma   90.00
#
_symmetry.space_group_name_H-M   'P 1'
#
loop_
_entity.id
_entity.type
_entity.pdbx_description
1 polymer ?
#
loop_
_entity_poly.entity_id
_entity_poly.type
_entity_poly.pdbx_seq_one_letter_code
_entity_poly.pdbx_strand_id
1 'polypeptide(L)'
;VKSIYDTIINEALTYKYGGGCGHDLSILRPSGEAINGTGGESCGPTGFMNLFSENTNTIAQHGRRGANMQTLRIDHPDIEKFVGIKTGDIDMIKYSNISVLVTHDFMNAVKNDLDFDLKYNDKVYQTVKAKDLWNKIIKNAHTSAEPGILFWDTMTDYHNAEYCSPLISTNPCAEQPLPDGGCCNLGAVNLDRFVDENGNFMIEDFKDTVAVGTRFLDNVVDYNMDRHALEIQRKNAENDRRIGLGILGLGDMLVRMGIKYDSEDALQTVDQVMQIFRDTTYETSHELAKEKGPFPYFDWKGYNKSKFVKSFPKSLKNKVKKDGIRNSTLTTVAPTGSGAIVSRVTSGIEPIFATSYKRRVKQNDGNGVDFSEYTVYHPVINKLYGNDKNLPDHVVTAHHVDPFFRVKMQGVIQKYIDSSISSTVNLPKDTLVDTVADIYISAYEAGLKGITVYREGSREGILVTTDSDDKDSDISETQAVATQAGVEKTPRVRPVQTKGVTRRIRTGEGTLYITINEDENGLCEVFTTIGKAGGNAAAQSEAISRLISLSLRSGLDPHAIVRQLKGISGPNPTWEDGRLILSTPDAIGKALDDYLNERGNSESDTNNEEEKSLLITMAGNNETEANEALDNGLMICTKCHHNSVINEGGCLNCRECGWSKCDE
;
A
#
# COMPACT_ATOMS: atom_id res chain seq x y z
N VAL A 1 15.30 7.71 19.03
CA VAL A 1 14.72 6.35 19.08
C VAL A 1 13.36 6.38 19.75
N LYS A 2 13.23 6.86 21.02
CA LYS A 2 11.96 6.86 21.76
C LYS A 2 10.82 7.48 20.94
N SER A 3 11.00 8.69 20.41
CA SER A 3 9.97 9.37 19.60
C SER A 3 9.53 8.58 18.35
N ILE A 4 10.43 7.84 17.71
CA ILE A 4 10.09 6.99 16.56
C ILE A 4 9.16 5.85 17.00
N TYR A 5 9.49 5.17 18.12
CA TYR A 5 8.65 4.09 18.64
C TYR A 5 7.33 4.60 19.21
N ASP A 6 7.31 5.78 19.86
CA ASP A 6 6.06 6.43 20.28
C ASP A 6 5.15 6.71 19.06
N THR A 7 5.74 7.12 17.92
CA THR A 7 4.99 7.30 16.66
C THR A 7 4.43 5.99 16.13
N ILE A 8 5.18 4.88 16.19
CA ILE A 8 4.69 3.55 15.77
C ILE A 8 3.54 3.10 16.66
N ILE A 9 3.59 3.35 17.98
CA ILE A 9 2.48 3.07 18.90
C ILE A 9 1.24 3.89 18.53
N ASN A 10 1.41 5.18 18.27
CA ASN A 10 0.32 6.07 17.86
C ASN A 10 -0.30 5.64 16.53
N GLU A 11 0.53 5.21 15.59
CA GLU A 11 0.11 4.63 14.32
C GLU A 11 -0.73 3.36 14.53
N ALA A 12 -0.24 2.41 15.37
CA ALA A 12 -0.96 1.18 15.69
C ALA A 12 -2.33 1.45 16.32
N LEU A 13 -2.41 2.42 17.24
CA LEU A 13 -3.66 2.84 17.86
C LEU A 13 -4.61 3.45 16.83
N THR A 14 -4.11 4.26 15.89
CA THR A 14 -4.90 4.84 14.81
C THR A 14 -5.46 3.75 13.89
N TYR A 15 -4.67 2.75 13.52
CA TYR A 15 -5.11 1.61 12.72
C TYR A 15 -6.16 0.77 13.42
N LYS A 16 -6.02 0.56 14.72
CA LYS A 16 -7.03 -0.14 15.55
C LYS A 16 -8.42 0.47 15.41
N TYR A 17 -8.50 1.79 15.23
CA TYR A 17 -9.77 2.51 15.02
C TYR A 17 -10.13 2.70 13.54
N GLY A 18 -9.40 2.07 12.62
CA GLY A 18 -9.70 2.07 11.19
C GLY A 18 -9.18 3.28 10.41
N GLY A 19 -8.32 4.11 11.03
CA GLY A 19 -7.66 5.23 10.37
C GLY A 19 -6.51 4.79 9.46
N GLY A 20 -6.03 5.72 8.62
CA GLY A 20 -4.76 5.62 7.89
C GLY A 20 -3.80 6.68 8.41
N CYS A 21 -2.50 6.47 8.23
CA CYS A 21 -1.46 7.37 8.70
C CYS A 21 -0.54 7.83 7.57
N GLY A 22 0.14 8.96 7.79
CA GLY A 22 1.23 9.40 6.94
C GLY A 22 2.35 10.00 7.77
N HIS A 23 3.59 9.71 7.40
CA HIS A 23 4.79 10.12 8.11
C HIS A 23 5.73 10.88 7.20
N ASP A 24 6.15 12.07 7.60
CA ASP A 24 7.29 12.75 6.98
C ASP A 24 8.58 12.35 7.68
N LEU A 25 9.45 11.70 6.92
CA LEU A 25 10.74 11.19 7.42
C LEU A 25 11.86 12.23 7.30
N SER A 26 11.58 13.42 6.77
CA SER A 26 12.58 14.46 6.47
C SER A 26 13.25 15.05 7.72
N ILE A 27 12.64 14.88 8.89
CA ILE A 27 13.22 15.30 10.17
C ILE A 27 14.30 14.35 10.70
N LEU A 28 14.41 13.15 10.13
CA LEU A 28 15.40 12.15 10.54
C LEU A 28 16.77 12.52 9.95
N ARG A 29 17.81 12.40 10.77
CA ARG A 29 19.19 12.70 10.30
C ARG A 29 19.61 11.75 9.18
N PRO A 30 20.47 12.21 8.26
CA PRO A 30 20.96 11.41 7.14
C PRO A 30 21.74 10.15 7.57
N SER A 31 21.81 9.18 6.67
CA SER A 31 22.69 8.00 6.81
C SER A 31 24.13 8.41 6.98
N GLY A 32 24.87 7.72 7.87
CA GLY A 32 26.29 7.97 8.14
C GLY A 32 26.56 9.19 9.05
N GLU A 33 25.51 9.95 9.43
CA GLU A 33 25.71 11.03 10.41
C GLU A 33 25.91 10.48 11.83
N ALA A 34 26.87 11.06 12.56
CA ALA A 34 27.26 10.58 13.89
C ALA A 34 26.10 10.67 14.88
N ILE A 35 25.94 9.62 15.70
CA ILE A 35 24.99 9.58 16.80
C ILE A 35 25.68 10.05 18.07
N ASN A 36 25.29 11.23 18.56
CA ASN A 36 25.81 11.79 19.81
C ASN A 36 25.51 10.84 20.98
N GLY A 37 26.56 10.43 21.70
CA GLY A 37 26.47 9.64 22.92
C GLY A 37 26.67 8.13 22.77
N THR A 38 26.70 7.57 21.55
CA THR A 38 26.94 6.13 21.32
C THR A 38 28.15 5.83 20.44
N GLY A 39 28.71 6.85 19.76
CA GLY A 39 29.81 6.67 18.80
C GLY A 39 29.44 5.92 17.51
N GLY A 40 28.15 5.63 17.30
CA GLY A 40 27.64 4.99 16.09
C GLY A 40 27.20 5.97 15.01
N GLU A 41 26.81 5.46 13.85
CA GLU A 41 26.30 6.21 12.72
C GLU A 41 24.79 5.99 12.52
N SER A 42 24.11 6.99 11.98
CA SER A 42 22.68 6.94 11.64
C SER A 42 22.43 6.01 10.46
N CYS A 43 21.38 5.19 10.54
CA CYS A 43 20.89 4.42 9.39
C CYS A 43 20.07 5.28 8.40
N GLY A 44 19.81 6.54 8.73
CA GLY A 44 18.98 7.44 7.93
C GLY A 44 17.49 7.12 7.95
N PRO A 45 16.67 7.93 7.23
CA PRO A 45 15.23 7.70 7.11
C PRO A 45 14.88 6.30 6.61
N THR A 46 15.59 5.81 5.60
CA THR A 46 15.33 4.52 4.95
C THR A 46 15.50 3.33 5.89
N GLY A 47 16.34 3.46 6.93
CA GLY A 47 16.52 2.41 7.93
C GLY A 47 15.29 2.18 8.84
N PHE A 48 14.39 3.17 8.95
CA PHE A 48 13.19 3.07 9.77
C PHE A 48 11.93 2.76 8.97
N MET A 49 11.95 2.88 7.65
CA MET A 49 10.76 2.73 6.81
C MET A 49 10.10 1.36 6.96
N ASN A 50 10.88 0.29 7.12
CA ASN A 50 10.33 -1.05 7.25
C ASN A 50 9.56 -1.25 8.56
N LEU A 51 9.93 -0.57 9.64
CA LEU A 51 9.19 -0.63 10.92
C LEU A 51 7.75 -0.13 10.75
N PHE A 52 7.55 0.99 10.07
CA PHE A 52 6.23 1.54 9.77
C PHE A 52 5.46 0.63 8.79
N SER A 53 6.14 0.09 7.78
CA SER A 53 5.54 -0.83 6.82
C SER A 53 5.04 -2.12 7.49
N GLU A 54 5.85 -2.74 8.34
CA GLU A 54 5.45 -3.96 9.05
C GLU A 54 4.38 -3.71 10.11
N ASN A 55 4.42 -2.57 10.80
CA ASN A 55 3.34 -2.18 11.71
C ASN A 55 2.00 -2.07 10.96
N THR A 56 2.02 -1.47 9.76
CA THR A 56 0.84 -1.39 8.87
C THR A 56 0.32 -2.77 8.47
N ASN A 57 1.21 -3.73 8.20
CA ASN A 57 0.86 -5.11 7.87
C ASN A 57 0.27 -5.87 9.06
N THR A 58 0.85 -5.65 10.25
CA THR A 58 0.54 -6.41 11.47
C THR A 58 -0.80 -5.99 12.07
N ILE A 59 -1.10 -4.67 12.08
CA ILE A 59 -2.34 -4.15 12.67
C ILE A 59 -3.44 -4.16 11.63
N ALA A 60 -4.27 -5.20 11.69
CA ALA A 60 -5.43 -5.36 10.82
C ALA A 60 -6.74 -5.37 11.62
N GLN A 61 -7.80 -4.80 11.09
CA GLN A 61 -9.14 -4.82 11.64
C GLN A 61 -10.09 -5.54 10.69
N HIS A 62 -10.68 -6.66 11.14
CA HIS A 62 -11.63 -7.45 10.35
C HIS A 62 -11.16 -7.78 8.91
N GLY A 63 -9.87 -8.15 8.76
CA GLY A 63 -9.28 -8.47 7.46
C GLY A 63 -8.87 -7.27 6.60
N ARG A 64 -9.11 -6.01 7.05
CA ARG A 64 -8.60 -4.79 6.44
C ARG A 64 -7.30 -4.39 7.13
N ARG A 65 -6.21 -4.32 6.37
CA ARG A 65 -4.90 -3.84 6.85
C ARG A 65 -4.94 -2.34 7.10
N GLY A 66 -4.01 -1.85 7.93
CA GLY A 66 -3.69 -0.43 8.00
C GLY A 66 -3.30 0.13 6.63
N ALA A 67 -3.19 1.44 6.54
CA ALA A 67 -2.72 2.12 5.34
C ALA A 67 -1.74 3.23 5.73
N ASN A 68 -0.60 3.31 5.05
CA ASN A 68 0.52 4.17 5.40
C ASN A 68 1.04 4.93 4.17
N MET A 69 1.39 6.20 4.38
CA MET A 69 2.19 7.02 3.47
C MET A 69 3.51 7.37 4.16
N GLN A 70 4.62 7.19 3.48
CA GLN A 70 5.92 7.68 3.93
C GLN A 70 6.44 8.69 2.94
N THR A 71 6.78 9.88 3.41
CA THR A 71 7.25 10.98 2.57
C THR A 71 8.67 11.38 2.94
N LEU A 72 9.42 11.88 1.94
CA LEU A 72 10.72 12.50 2.13
C LEU A 72 10.84 13.75 1.25
N ARG A 73 11.40 14.82 1.81
CA ARG A 73 11.69 16.04 1.04
C ARG A 73 12.74 15.80 -0.01
N ILE A 74 12.56 16.43 -1.16
CA ILE A 74 13.46 16.31 -2.32
C ILE A 74 14.90 16.77 -2.03
N ASP A 75 15.08 17.68 -1.06
CA ASP A 75 16.38 18.19 -0.66
C ASP A 75 17.08 17.37 0.44
N HIS A 76 16.49 16.27 0.91
CA HIS A 76 17.11 15.43 1.93
C HIS A 76 18.31 14.63 1.38
N PRO A 77 19.44 14.51 2.10
CA PRO A 77 20.63 13.78 1.62
C PRO A 77 20.40 12.32 1.22
N ASP A 78 19.45 11.63 1.83
CA ASP A 78 19.10 10.23 1.51
C ASP A 78 18.03 10.10 0.41
N ILE A 79 17.67 11.18 -0.31
CA ILE A 79 16.57 11.16 -1.27
C ILE A 79 16.75 10.11 -2.38
N GLU A 80 17.99 9.93 -2.85
CA GLU A 80 18.26 8.94 -3.89
C GLU A 80 18.03 7.51 -3.44
N LYS A 81 18.37 7.20 -2.17
CA LYS A 81 18.08 5.89 -1.56
C LYS A 81 16.58 5.69 -1.39
N PHE A 82 15.88 6.72 -0.92
CA PHE A 82 14.43 6.69 -0.73
C PHE A 82 13.70 6.42 -2.04
N VAL A 83 14.04 7.15 -3.10
CA VAL A 83 13.42 7.00 -4.42
C VAL A 83 13.62 5.59 -5.00
N GLY A 84 14.79 4.98 -4.76
CA GLY A 84 15.13 3.65 -5.27
C GLY A 84 14.69 2.47 -4.40
N ILE A 85 14.09 2.71 -3.23
CA ILE A 85 13.90 1.65 -2.22
C ILE A 85 12.98 0.51 -2.66
N LYS A 86 12.02 0.80 -3.55
CA LYS A 86 11.07 -0.19 -4.08
C LYS A 86 11.46 -0.77 -5.45
N THR A 87 12.61 -0.38 -6.02
CA THR A 87 13.06 -0.87 -7.32
C THR A 87 14.10 -2.00 -7.22
N GLY A 88 14.63 -2.27 -6.02
CA GLY A 88 15.56 -3.36 -5.74
C GLY A 88 14.86 -4.61 -5.20
N ASP A 89 14.81 -4.73 -3.90
CA ASP A 89 14.09 -5.81 -3.21
C ASP A 89 12.62 -5.36 -3.01
N ILE A 90 11.73 -5.85 -3.88
CA ILE A 90 10.30 -5.46 -3.92
C ILE A 90 9.57 -5.80 -2.61
N ASP A 91 10.09 -6.72 -1.81
CA ASP A 91 9.48 -7.11 -0.54
C ASP A 91 9.76 -6.11 0.60
N MET A 92 10.72 -5.21 0.45
CA MET A 92 10.92 -4.11 1.39
C MET A 92 9.86 -3.00 1.20
N ILE A 93 9.29 -2.54 2.32
CA ILE A 93 8.31 -1.43 2.34
C ILE A 93 7.01 -1.73 1.55
N LYS A 94 6.62 -3.00 1.48
CA LYS A 94 5.47 -3.48 0.68
C LYS A 94 4.13 -2.87 1.12
N TYR A 95 3.98 -2.53 2.39
CA TYR A 95 2.70 -2.12 2.99
C TYR A 95 2.57 -0.61 3.19
N SER A 96 3.50 0.17 2.66
CA SER A 96 3.45 1.63 2.68
C SER A 96 3.50 2.19 1.27
N ASN A 97 2.73 3.25 1.02
CA ASN A 97 2.94 4.10 -0.15
C ASN A 97 4.10 5.05 0.11
N ILE A 98 4.87 5.42 -0.90
CA ILE A 98 5.96 6.38 -0.79
C ILE A 98 5.75 7.55 -1.75
N SER A 99 6.04 8.77 -1.29
CA SER A 99 5.96 9.97 -2.13
C SER A 99 7.06 10.96 -1.79
N VAL A 100 7.51 11.68 -2.81
CA VAL A 100 8.53 12.74 -2.67
C VAL A 100 7.84 14.09 -2.52
N LEU A 101 8.25 14.86 -1.50
CA LEU A 101 7.81 16.23 -1.31
C LEU A 101 8.68 17.16 -2.17
N VAL A 102 8.13 17.62 -3.29
CA VAL A 102 8.83 18.42 -4.29
C VAL A 102 8.56 19.92 -4.07
N THR A 103 9.62 20.73 -4.11
CA THR A 103 9.56 22.18 -3.90
C THR A 103 9.55 22.95 -5.23
N HIS A 104 9.09 24.21 -5.19
CA HIS A 104 9.18 25.14 -6.34
C HIS A 104 10.62 25.36 -6.79
N ASP A 105 11.56 25.47 -5.84
CA ASP A 105 12.99 25.63 -6.14
C ASP A 105 13.54 24.44 -6.92
N PHE A 106 13.17 23.22 -6.54
CA PHE A 106 13.58 22.03 -7.27
C PHE A 106 12.98 21.99 -8.68
N MET A 107 11.69 22.27 -8.85
CA MET A 107 11.06 22.31 -10.18
C MET A 107 11.66 23.39 -11.07
N ASN A 108 12.01 24.54 -10.50
CA ASN A 108 12.74 25.56 -11.22
C ASN A 108 14.15 25.10 -11.63
N ALA A 109 14.86 24.39 -10.75
CA ALA A 109 16.18 23.83 -11.05
C ALA A 109 16.10 22.74 -12.15
N VAL A 110 15.08 21.89 -12.13
CA VAL A 110 14.83 20.89 -13.21
C VAL A 110 14.59 21.58 -14.55
N LYS A 111 13.72 22.61 -14.57
CA LYS A 111 13.36 23.34 -15.81
C LYS A 111 14.54 24.06 -16.44
N ASN A 112 15.45 24.58 -15.62
CA ASN A 112 16.58 25.39 -16.07
C ASN A 112 17.92 24.63 -16.05
N ASP A 113 17.92 23.31 -15.83
CA ASP A 113 19.10 22.43 -15.77
C ASP A 113 20.17 22.90 -14.77
N LEU A 114 19.73 23.34 -13.59
CA LEU A 114 20.58 23.85 -12.54
C LEU A 114 21.05 22.77 -11.56
N ASP A 115 22.08 23.11 -10.82
CA ASP A 115 22.50 22.34 -9.65
C ASP A 115 21.50 22.51 -8.50
N PHE A 116 21.38 21.48 -7.66
CA PHE A 116 20.48 21.45 -6.52
C PHE A 116 21.17 20.84 -5.30
N ASP A 117 21.07 21.53 -4.17
CA ASP A 117 21.73 21.12 -2.94
C ASP A 117 20.86 20.16 -2.12
N LEU A 118 21.43 19.01 -1.77
CA LEU A 118 20.87 18.10 -0.78
C LEU A 118 21.38 18.50 0.59
N LYS A 119 20.48 18.86 1.50
CA LYS A 119 20.80 19.48 2.78
C LYS A 119 19.96 18.96 3.94
N TYR A 120 20.54 19.02 5.13
CA TYR A 120 19.88 18.73 6.39
C TYR A 120 20.36 19.71 7.47
N ASN A 121 19.44 20.37 8.20
CA ASN A 121 19.76 21.42 9.19
C ASN A 121 20.73 22.46 8.65
N ASP A 122 20.45 23.04 7.48
CA ASP A 122 21.25 24.06 6.79
C ASP A 122 22.67 23.61 6.35
N LYS A 123 23.06 22.36 6.62
CA LYS A 123 24.32 21.78 6.13
C LYS A 123 24.07 21.12 4.77
N VAL A 124 24.81 21.54 3.76
CA VAL A 124 24.85 20.89 2.45
C VAL A 124 25.73 19.64 2.54
N TYR A 125 25.19 18.51 2.14
CA TYR A 125 25.89 17.21 2.11
C TYR A 125 26.39 16.88 0.71
N GLN A 126 25.61 17.25 -0.30
CA GLN A 126 25.90 16.97 -1.69
C GLN A 126 25.19 17.99 -2.59
N THR A 127 25.81 18.36 -3.70
CA THR A 127 25.17 19.09 -4.79
C THR A 127 25.01 18.16 -5.99
N VAL A 128 23.81 18.07 -6.55
CA VAL A 128 23.45 17.16 -7.66
C VAL A 128 22.86 17.97 -8.82
N LYS A 129 22.85 17.41 -10.03
CA LYS A 129 22.03 17.93 -11.11
C LYS A 129 20.55 17.67 -10.81
N ALA A 130 19.73 18.70 -10.71
CA ALA A 130 18.30 18.55 -10.46
C ALA A 130 17.62 17.66 -11.49
N LYS A 131 18.02 17.78 -12.76
CA LYS A 131 17.48 17.00 -13.87
C LYS A 131 17.81 15.50 -13.75
N ASP A 132 19.00 15.14 -13.26
CA ASP A 132 19.38 13.74 -13.07
C ASP A 132 18.56 13.09 -11.94
N LEU A 133 18.37 13.80 -10.83
CA LEU A 133 17.51 13.34 -9.74
C LEU A 133 16.04 13.20 -10.20
N TRP A 134 15.55 14.18 -10.98
CA TRP A 134 14.23 14.11 -11.60
C TRP A 134 14.06 12.88 -12.48
N ASN A 135 15.01 12.64 -13.39
CA ASN A 135 14.97 11.49 -14.28
C ASN A 135 14.97 10.15 -13.51
N LYS A 136 15.68 10.10 -12.38
CA LYS A 136 15.67 8.91 -11.49
C LYS A 136 14.30 8.68 -10.87
N ILE A 137 13.64 9.74 -10.38
CA ILE A 137 12.26 9.69 -9.85
C ILE A 137 11.31 9.18 -10.92
N ILE A 138 11.34 9.79 -12.12
CA ILE A 138 10.47 9.44 -13.25
C ILE A 138 10.67 7.99 -13.68
N LYS A 139 11.90 7.53 -13.81
CA LYS A 139 12.21 6.15 -14.18
C LYS A 139 11.63 5.15 -13.17
N ASN A 140 11.73 5.45 -11.88
CA ASN A 140 11.19 4.57 -10.84
C ASN A 140 9.66 4.59 -10.85
N ALA A 141 9.02 5.76 -10.97
CA ALA A 141 7.58 5.87 -11.11
C ALA A 141 7.05 5.12 -12.34
N HIS A 142 7.76 5.19 -13.48
CA HIS A 142 7.43 4.41 -14.69
C HIS A 142 7.56 2.90 -14.45
N THR A 143 8.55 2.44 -13.68
CA THR A 143 8.85 1.01 -13.47
C THR A 143 7.92 0.37 -12.44
N SER A 144 7.67 1.05 -11.31
CA SER A 144 6.97 0.50 -10.14
C SER A 144 5.71 1.27 -9.73
N ALA A 145 5.32 2.32 -10.48
CA ALA A 145 4.26 3.28 -10.11
C ALA A 145 4.53 4.04 -8.79
N GLU A 146 5.77 4.02 -8.30
CA GLU A 146 6.23 4.73 -7.10
C GLU A 146 7.68 5.21 -7.27
N PRO A 147 8.08 6.34 -6.62
CA PRO A 147 7.28 7.15 -5.70
C PRO A 147 6.24 8.02 -6.41
N GLY A 148 5.17 8.38 -5.67
CA GLY A 148 4.29 9.48 -6.07
C GLY A 148 4.99 10.83 -5.91
N ILE A 149 4.45 11.87 -6.53
CA ILE A 149 4.94 13.24 -6.40
C ILE A 149 3.88 14.09 -5.70
N LEU A 150 4.32 14.82 -4.67
CA LEU A 150 3.54 15.82 -3.95
C LEU A 150 4.22 17.17 -4.14
N PHE A 151 3.54 18.11 -4.80
CA PHE A 151 4.03 19.48 -5.00
C PHE A 151 3.82 20.26 -3.71
N TRP A 152 4.79 20.13 -2.80
CA TRP A 152 4.64 20.52 -1.40
C TRP A 152 4.39 22.00 -1.20
N ASP A 153 5.13 22.84 -1.92
CA ASP A 153 4.94 24.30 -1.84
C ASP A 153 3.57 24.72 -2.39
N THR A 154 3.04 24.02 -3.41
CA THR A 154 1.66 24.23 -3.87
C THR A 154 0.65 23.83 -2.79
N MET A 155 0.88 22.70 -2.08
CA MET A 155 0.02 22.30 -0.99
C MET A 155 -0.02 23.33 0.13
N THR A 156 1.15 23.80 0.60
CA THR A 156 1.26 24.78 1.70
C THR A 156 0.74 26.17 1.30
N ASP A 157 1.03 26.63 0.10
CA ASP A 157 0.55 27.91 -0.45
C ASP A 157 -0.99 28.00 -0.51
N TYR A 158 -1.65 26.88 -0.79
CA TYR A 158 -3.10 26.78 -0.89
C TYR A 158 -3.76 26.22 0.38
N HIS A 159 -2.97 25.96 1.43
CA HIS A 159 -3.52 25.50 2.70
C HIS A 159 -4.12 26.66 3.50
N ASN A 160 -5.39 26.50 3.91
CA ASN A 160 -6.14 27.59 4.56
C ASN A 160 -5.67 27.88 5.99
N ALA A 161 -5.16 26.88 6.68
CA ALA A 161 -4.79 26.94 8.09
C ALA A 161 -3.27 26.85 8.32
N GLU A 162 -2.42 27.08 7.31
CA GLU A 162 -0.96 26.98 7.43
C GLU A 162 -0.39 27.86 8.57
N TYR A 163 -1.03 28.97 8.87
CA TYR A 163 -0.62 29.91 9.92
C TYR A 163 -0.77 29.39 11.35
N CYS A 164 -1.61 28.36 11.59
CA CYS A 164 -1.90 27.80 12.90
C CYS A 164 -1.81 26.29 12.99
N SER A 165 -1.88 25.61 11.85
CA SER A 165 -1.89 24.16 11.72
C SER A 165 -1.10 23.76 10.47
N PRO A 166 0.27 23.97 10.50
CA PRO A 166 1.12 23.75 9.33
C PRO A 166 1.12 22.28 8.90
N LEU A 167 1.21 22.06 7.58
CA LEU A 167 1.21 20.73 7.01
C LEU A 167 2.52 19.98 7.31
N ILE A 168 2.42 18.70 7.59
CA ILE A 168 3.57 17.79 7.83
C ILE A 168 3.65 16.70 6.77
N SER A 169 2.54 16.00 6.49
CA SER A 169 2.49 14.90 5.52
C SER A 169 1.08 14.78 4.96
N THR A 170 0.79 13.68 4.27
CA THR A 170 -0.56 13.38 3.77
C THR A 170 -1.06 12.04 4.33
N ASN A 171 -2.37 11.79 4.23
CA ASN A 171 -2.92 10.46 4.39
C ASN A 171 -2.41 9.49 3.30
N PRO A 172 -2.70 8.17 3.39
CA PRO A 172 -2.15 7.16 2.48
C PRO A 172 -2.41 7.37 0.98
N CYS A 173 -3.54 8.00 0.63
CA CYS A 173 -3.93 8.25 -0.76
C CYS A 173 -3.65 9.68 -1.24
N ALA A 174 -3.01 10.51 -0.40
CA ALA A 174 -2.54 11.87 -0.69
C ALA A 174 -3.63 12.93 -0.95
N GLU A 175 -4.91 12.63 -0.75
CA GLU A 175 -5.98 13.63 -0.88
C GLU A 175 -6.11 14.55 0.33
N GLN A 176 -5.53 14.17 1.49
CA GLN A 176 -5.57 14.96 2.73
C GLN A 176 -4.16 15.33 3.19
N PRO A 177 -3.64 16.50 2.81
CA PRO A 177 -2.50 17.10 3.50
C PRO A 177 -2.90 17.46 4.93
N LEU A 178 -2.11 17.01 5.91
CA LEU A 178 -2.46 17.11 7.33
C LEU A 178 -1.31 17.67 8.16
N PRO A 179 -1.63 18.40 9.24
CA PRO A 179 -0.67 18.77 10.29
C PRO A 179 -0.32 17.56 11.17
N ASP A 180 0.61 17.74 12.09
CA ASP A 180 0.94 16.72 13.10
C ASP A 180 -0.29 16.36 13.94
N GLY A 181 -0.63 15.06 13.97
CA GLY A 181 -1.84 14.55 14.62
C GLY A 181 -3.14 15.05 14.00
N GLY A 182 -3.10 15.62 12.80
CA GLY A 182 -4.30 16.02 12.08
C GLY A 182 -5.13 14.81 11.65
N CYS A 183 -6.46 14.97 11.65
CA CYS A 183 -7.40 13.97 11.15
C CYS A 183 -8.53 14.64 10.37
N CYS A 184 -9.13 13.88 9.45
CA CYS A 184 -10.23 14.36 8.63
C CYS A 184 -11.25 13.24 8.43
N ASN A 185 -12.53 13.58 8.61
CA ASN A 185 -13.63 12.73 8.22
C ASN A 185 -14.07 13.08 6.80
N LEU A 186 -14.36 12.06 6.00
CA LEU A 186 -14.62 12.20 4.57
C LEU A 186 -16.06 11.88 4.20
N GLY A 187 -16.55 12.58 3.19
CA GLY A 187 -17.82 12.32 2.52
C GLY A 187 -17.70 12.60 1.03
N ALA A 188 -18.59 12.04 0.21
CA ALA A 188 -18.61 12.31 -1.21
C ALA A 188 -20.04 12.39 -1.75
N VAL A 189 -20.29 13.39 -2.58
CA VAL A 189 -21.57 13.61 -3.25
C VAL A 189 -21.54 12.91 -4.60
N ASN A 190 -22.53 12.06 -4.87
CA ASN A 190 -22.63 11.30 -6.11
C ASN A 190 -23.22 12.16 -7.24
N LEU A 191 -22.38 12.64 -8.14
CA LEU A 191 -22.74 13.53 -9.24
C LEU A 191 -23.74 12.91 -10.23
N ASP A 192 -23.72 11.59 -10.42
CA ASP A 192 -24.67 10.87 -11.28
C ASP A 192 -26.12 11.15 -10.88
N ARG A 193 -26.40 11.36 -9.59
CA ARG A 193 -27.75 11.57 -9.08
C ARG A 193 -28.34 12.93 -9.43
N PHE A 194 -27.54 13.86 -9.92
CA PHE A 194 -27.98 15.22 -10.25
C PHE A 194 -28.09 15.49 -11.74
N VAL A 195 -28.19 14.43 -12.55
CA VAL A 195 -28.53 14.55 -13.97
C VAL A 195 -29.94 14.04 -14.18
N ASP A 196 -30.82 14.89 -14.74
CA ASP A 196 -32.23 14.55 -15.03
C ASP A 196 -32.32 13.58 -16.26
N GLU A 197 -33.58 13.22 -16.62
CA GLU A 197 -33.83 12.33 -17.74
C GLU A 197 -33.51 12.98 -19.11
N ASN A 198 -33.39 14.29 -19.18
CA ASN A 198 -33.06 15.06 -20.36
C ASN A 198 -31.56 15.38 -20.48
N GLY A 199 -30.74 14.92 -19.54
CA GLY A 199 -29.31 15.20 -19.49
C GLY A 199 -28.92 16.54 -18.88
N ASN A 200 -29.85 17.24 -18.21
CA ASN A 200 -29.57 18.52 -17.55
C ASN A 200 -29.08 18.31 -16.11
N PHE A 201 -28.15 19.14 -15.66
CA PHE A 201 -27.66 19.10 -14.29
C PHE A 201 -28.63 19.86 -13.34
N MET A 202 -29.10 19.19 -12.28
CA MET A 202 -30.06 19.69 -11.30
C MET A 202 -29.33 20.51 -10.21
N ILE A 203 -29.09 21.80 -10.49
CA ILE A 203 -28.26 22.68 -9.68
C ILE A 203 -28.76 22.84 -8.25
N GLU A 204 -30.05 23.07 -8.05
CA GLU A 204 -30.61 23.37 -6.71
C GLU A 204 -30.57 22.12 -5.82
N ASP A 205 -30.98 20.95 -6.33
CA ASP A 205 -30.87 19.68 -5.58
C ASP A 205 -29.43 19.35 -5.21
N PHE A 206 -28.47 19.69 -6.10
CA PHE A 206 -27.05 19.53 -5.85
C PHE A 206 -26.60 20.45 -4.71
N LYS A 207 -26.92 21.73 -4.73
CA LYS A 207 -26.62 22.69 -3.66
C LYS A 207 -27.17 22.23 -2.32
N ASP A 208 -28.44 21.84 -2.28
CA ASP A 208 -29.08 21.37 -1.05
C ASP A 208 -28.37 20.15 -0.48
N THR A 209 -27.97 19.19 -1.34
CA THR A 209 -27.24 18.00 -0.91
C THR A 209 -25.83 18.36 -0.42
N VAL A 210 -25.11 19.26 -1.09
CA VAL A 210 -23.79 19.74 -0.66
C VAL A 210 -23.87 20.43 0.70
N ALA A 211 -24.91 21.27 0.93
CA ALA A 211 -25.14 21.94 2.20
C ALA A 211 -25.43 20.94 3.34
N VAL A 212 -26.27 19.93 3.09
CA VAL A 212 -26.55 18.86 4.05
C VAL A 212 -25.27 18.05 4.33
N GLY A 213 -24.49 17.68 3.30
CA GLY A 213 -23.23 16.95 3.44
C GLY A 213 -22.20 17.71 4.28
N THR A 214 -22.07 19.02 4.07
CA THR A 214 -21.17 19.89 4.84
C THR A 214 -21.57 19.93 6.32
N ARG A 215 -22.86 20.16 6.61
CA ARG A 215 -23.38 20.14 7.97
C ARG A 215 -23.24 18.77 8.63
N PHE A 216 -23.47 17.70 7.89
CA PHE A 216 -23.31 16.33 8.38
C PHE A 216 -21.87 16.07 8.83
N LEU A 217 -20.88 16.43 8.03
CA LEU A 217 -19.47 16.23 8.38
C LEU A 217 -19.04 17.09 9.58
N ASP A 218 -19.53 18.34 9.70
CA ASP A 218 -19.29 19.15 10.91
C ASP A 218 -19.89 18.51 12.17
N ASN A 219 -21.10 17.92 12.07
CA ASN A 219 -21.71 17.18 13.18
C ASN A 219 -20.94 15.91 13.52
N VAL A 220 -20.31 15.23 12.52
CA VAL A 220 -19.42 14.08 12.77
C VAL A 220 -18.18 14.50 13.55
N VAL A 221 -17.64 15.70 13.31
CA VAL A 221 -16.54 16.25 14.14
C VAL A 221 -16.99 16.35 15.61
N ASP A 222 -18.17 16.93 15.87
CA ASP A 222 -18.73 17.06 17.23
C ASP A 222 -18.97 15.67 17.87
N TYR A 223 -19.54 14.72 17.11
CA TYR A 223 -19.85 13.37 17.58
C TYR A 223 -18.59 12.57 17.95
N ASN A 224 -17.47 12.82 17.27
CA ASN A 224 -16.22 12.07 17.46
C ASN A 224 -15.31 12.64 18.56
N MET A 225 -15.63 13.75 19.20
CA MET A 225 -14.70 14.41 20.14
C MET A 225 -14.16 13.48 21.23
N ASP A 226 -14.99 12.59 21.78
CA ASP A 226 -14.60 11.63 22.81
C ASP A 226 -14.20 10.25 22.25
N ARG A 227 -14.03 10.12 20.92
CA ARG A 227 -13.80 8.84 20.23
C ARG A 227 -12.49 8.77 19.47
N HIS A 228 -11.68 9.81 19.53
CA HIS A 228 -10.36 9.81 18.90
C HIS A 228 -9.42 8.83 19.58
N ALA A 229 -8.62 8.13 18.77
CA ALA A 229 -7.61 7.19 19.26
C ALA A 229 -6.53 7.88 20.10
N LEU A 230 -6.21 9.13 19.77
CA LEU A 230 -5.11 9.90 20.36
C LEU A 230 -5.60 11.29 20.80
N GLU A 231 -5.07 11.76 21.92
CA GLU A 231 -5.39 13.09 22.46
C GLU A 231 -5.00 14.23 21.51
N ILE A 232 -3.89 14.08 20.77
CA ILE A 232 -3.47 15.07 19.77
C ILE A 232 -4.49 15.18 18.62
N GLN A 233 -5.09 14.06 18.20
CA GLN A 233 -6.14 14.03 17.16
C GLN A 233 -7.40 14.75 17.67
N ARG A 234 -7.81 14.49 18.92
CA ARG A 234 -8.93 15.16 19.54
C ARG A 234 -8.73 16.68 19.61
N LYS A 235 -7.57 17.13 20.06
CA LYS A 235 -7.25 18.56 20.15
C LYS A 235 -7.25 19.25 18.79
N ASN A 236 -6.69 18.59 17.76
CA ASN A 236 -6.68 19.13 16.42
C ASN A 236 -8.11 19.18 15.85
N ALA A 237 -8.91 18.13 16.01
CA ALA A 237 -10.30 18.11 15.56
C ALA A 237 -11.13 19.20 16.24
N GLU A 238 -10.91 19.49 17.53
CA GLU A 238 -11.54 20.56 18.27
C GLU A 238 -11.18 21.96 17.72
N ASN A 239 -9.89 22.18 17.43
CA ASN A 239 -9.34 23.49 17.16
C ASN A 239 -9.39 23.91 15.68
N ASP A 240 -9.15 22.98 14.74
CA ASP A 240 -9.20 23.27 13.30
C ASP A 240 -10.47 22.79 12.59
N ARG A 241 -11.22 21.88 13.21
CA ARG A 241 -12.52 21.36 12.73
C ARG A 241 -12.51 20.96 11.25
N ARG A 242 -11.45 20.29 10.83
CA ARG A 242 -11.23 19.87 9.45
C ARG A 242 -12.25 18.85 9.00
N ILE A 243 -12.84 19.07 7.81
CA ILE A 243 -13.70 18.11 7.11
C ILE A 243 -13.22 17.94 5.68
N GLY A 244 -13.66 16.86 5.02
CA GLY A 244 -13.32 16.56 3.62
C GLY A 244 -14.54 16.10 2.84
N LEU A 245 -15.35 17.05 2.35
CA LEU A 245 -16.41 16.75 1.40
C LEU A 245 -15.83 16.68 -0.01
N GLY A 246 -16.17 15.65 -0.76
CA GLY A 246 -15.73 15.42 -2.13
C GLY A 246 -16.85 15.01 -3.06
N ILE A 247 -16.49 14.46 -4.18
CA ILE A 247 -17.39 13.99 -5.24
C ILE A 247 -17.04 12.57 -5.67
N LEU A 248 -17.99 11.85 -6.26
CA LEU A 248 -17.80 10.62 -7.02
C LEU A 248 -18.80 10.59 -8.18
N GLY A 249 -18.59 9.67 -9.15
CA GLY A 249 -19.48 9.51 -10.28
C GLY A 249 -19.33 10.59 -11.36
N LEU A 250 -18.14 11.22 -11.49
CA LEU A 250 -17.91 12.24 -12.51
C LEU A 250 -18.04 11.66 -13.92
N GLY A 251 -17.45 10.49 -14.17
CA GLY A 251 -17.55 9.82 -15.48
C GLY A 251 -18.99 9.49 -15.85
N ASP A 252 -19.78 9.02 -14.86
CA ASP A 252 -21.20 8.70 -15.03
C ASP A 252 -22.04 9.95 -15.34
N MET A 253 -21.81 11.03 -14.60
CA MET A 253 -22.47 12.31 -14.84
C MET A 253 -22.26 12.77 -16.28
N LEU A 254 -21.02 12.78 -16.77
CA LEU A 254 -20.70 13.23 -18.13
C LEU A 254 -21.37 12.35 -19.18
N VAL A 255 -21.33 11.03 -19.01
CA VAL A 255 -22.03 10.10 -19.94
C VAL A 255 -23.53 10.35 -19.95
N ARG A 256 -24.19 10.58 -18.80
CA ARG A 256 -25.62 10.89 -18.76
C ARG A 256 -25.97 12.23 -19.39
N MET A 257 -25.04 13.19 -19.30
CA MET A 257 -25.20 14.49 -19.99
C MET A 257 -24.88 14.41 -21.49
N GLY A 258 -24.41 13.26 -22.01
CA GLY A 258 -24.00 13.11 -23.41
C GLY A 258 -22.68 13.82 -23.71
N ILE A 259 -21.84 14.06 -22.72
CA ILE A 259 -20.59 14.82 -22.84
C ILE A 259 -19.40 13.85 -22.81
N LYS A 260 -18.52 13.95 -23.80
CA LYS A 260 -17.28 13.17 -23.83
C LYS A 260 -16.31 13.64 -22.75
N TYR A 261 -15.78 12.72 -21.95
CA TYR A 261 -14.90 13.05 -20.80
C TYR A 261 -13.68 13.90 -21.21
N ASP A 262 -13.03 13.60 -22.34
CA ASP A 262 -11.87 14.29 -22.88
C ASP A 262 -12.25 15.36 -23.93
N SER A 263 -13.21 16.22 -23.58
CA SER A 263 -13.67 17.33 -24.41
C SER A 263 -13.61 18.67 -23.66
N GLU A 264 -13.52 19.78 -24.39
CA GLU A 264 -13.56 21.11 -23.81
C GLU A 264 -14.91 21.39 -23.13
N ASP A 265 -16.03 20.83 -23.64
CA ASP A 265 -17.34 20.91 -23.02
C ASP A 265 -17.36 20.23 -21.63
N ALA A 266 -16.63 19.12 -21.48
CA ALA A 266 -16.46 18.46 -20.19
C ALA A 266 -15.72 19.38 -19.20
N LEU A 267 -14.63 20.02 -19.61
CA LEU A 267 -13.87 20.95 -18.77
C LEU A 267 -14.74 22.12 -18.31
N GLN A 268 -15.52 22.73 -19.23
CA GLN A 268 -16.41 23.84 -18.92
C GLN A 268 -17.54 23.42 -17.95
N THR A 269 -18.17 22.27 -18.20
CA THR A 269 -19.23 21.73 -17.36
C THR A 269 -18.70 21.44 -15.94
N VAL A 270 -17.54 20.79 -15.85
CA VAL A 270 -16.92 20.45 -14.57
C VAL A 270 -16.45 21.70 -13.82
N ASP A 271 -15.91 22.71 -14.52
CA ASP A 271 -15.54 24.01 -13.91
C ASP A 271 -16.75 24.64 -13.23
N GLN A 272 -17.91 24.67 -13.90
CA GLN A 272 -19.16 25.23 -13.34
C GLN A 272 -19.68 24.40 -12.14
N VAL A 273 -19.76 23.07 -12.27
CA VAL A 273 -20.20 22.18 -11.18
C VAL A 273 -19.33 22.32 -9.96
N MET A 274 -18.01 22.35 -10.14
CA MET A 274 -17.04 22.44 -9.04
C MET A 274 -17.00 23.83 -8.41
N GLN A 275 -17.27 24.88 -9.18
CA GLN A 275 -17.46 26.22 -8.61
C GLN A 275 -18.67 26.27 -7.69
N ILE A 276 -19.81 25.72 -8.13
CA ILE A 276 -21.04 25.61 -7.31
C ILE A 276 -20.76 24.78 -6.05
N PHE A 277 -20.06 23.66 -6.20
CA PHE A 277 -19.65 22.78 -5.10
C PHE A 277 -18.86 23.55 -4.03
N ARG A 278 -17.77 24.21 -4.40
CA ARG A 278 -16.94 25.01 -3.49
C ARG A 278 -17.76 26.11 -2.81
N ASP A 279 -18.47 26.92 -3.60
CA ASP A 279 -19.18 28.09 -3.08
C ASP A 279 -20.25 27.67 -2.09
N THR A 280 -21.04 26.65 -2.40
CA THR A 280 -22.07 26.09 -1.49
C THR A 280 -21.47 25.52 -0.21
N THR A 281 -20.38 24.75 -0.32
CA THR A 281 -19.68 24.15 0.84
C THR A 281 -19.20 25.25 1.79
N TYR A 282 -18.55 26.30 1.27
CA TYR A 282 -18.01 27.39 2.05
C TYR A 282 -19.08 28.35 2.61
N GLU A 283 -20.13 28.63 1.85
CA GLU A 283 -21.29 29.38 2.36
C GLU A 283 -21.98 28.63 3.50
N THR A 284 -22.15 27.32 3.38
CA THR A 284 -22.74 26.50 4.46
C THR A 284 -21.86 26.52 5.71
N SER A 285 -20.55 26.37 5.58
CA SER A 285 -19.63 26.45 6.73
C SER A 285 -19.62 27.85 7.36
N HIS A 286 -19.78 28.90 6.58
CA HIS A 286 -19.98 30.25 7.11
C HIS A 286 -21.29 30.37 7.91
N GLU A 287 -22.43 29.87 7.40
CA GLU A 287 -23.68 29.86 8.16
C GLU A 287 -23.58 29.02 9.45
N LEU A 288 -22.87 27.88 9.40
CA LEU A 288 -22.56 27.11 10.60
C LEU A 288 -21.69 27.88 11.61
N ALA A 289 -20.77 28.72 11.14
CA ALA A 289 -20.00 29.59 12.03
C ALA A 289 -20.87 30.61 12.73
N LYS A 290 -21.93 31.13 12.10
CA LYS A 290 -22.90 32.01 12.75
C LYS A 290 -23.78 31.29 13.79
N GLU A 291 -24.08 30.00 13.53
CA GLU A 291 -24.89 29.18 14.45
C GLU A 291 -24.08 28.68 15.65
N LYS A 292 -22.84 28.20 15.43
CA LYS A 292 -22.05 27.44 16.40
C LYS A 292 -20.71 28.10 16.75
N GLY A 293 -20.35 29.22 16.14
CA GLY A 293 -19.06 29.88 16.24
C GLY A 293 -18.05 29.36 15.17
N PRO A 294 -17.06 30.17 14.81
CA PRO A 294 -15.98 29.75 13.93
C PRO A 294 -15.09 28.68 14.56
N PHE A 295 -14.22 28.02 13.77
CA PHE A 295 -13.24 27.11 14.36
C PHE A 295 -12.30 27.89 15.31
N PRO A 296 -11.86 27.31 16.45
CA PRO A 296 -11.16 28.03 17.51
C PRO A 296 -9.86 28.75 17.07
N TYR A 297 -9.12 28.19 16.10
CA TYR A 297 -7.89 28.82 15.60
C TYR A 297 -8.14 29.85 14.48
N PHE A 298 -9.41 30.22 14.19
CA PHE A 298 -9.71 31.15 13.13
C PHE A 298 -9.11 32.53 13.41
N ASP A 299 -8.22 32.98 12.51
CA ASP A 299 -7.76 34.37 12.38
C ASP A 299 -7.84 34.80 10.91
N TRP A 300 -8.59 35.85 10.63
CA TRP A 300 -8.75 36.30 9.25
C TRP A 300 -7.45 36.68 8.58
N LYS A 301 -6.48 37.31 9.30
CA LYS A 301 -5.21 37.73 8.71
C LYS A 301 -4.38 36.50 8.28
N GLY A 302 -4.38 35.47 9.10
CA GLY A 302 -3.74 34.19 8.80
C GLY A 302 -4.47 33.46 7.69
N TYR A 303 -5.80 33.28 7.81
CA TYR A 303 -6.63 32.54 6.86
C TYR A 303 -6.59 33.12 5.44
N ASN A 304 -6.56 34.46 5.32
CA ASN A 304 -6.48 35.15 4.02
C ASN A 304 -5.07 35.13 3.38
N LYS A 305 -4.05 34.52 4.01
CA LYS A 305 -2.77 34.28 3.37
C LYS A 305 -2.84 33.20 2.30
N SER A 306 -3.72 32.19 2.50
CA SER A 306 -3.92 31.10 1.54
C SER A 306 -4.26 31.62 0.14
N LYS A 307 -3.58 31.07 -0.88
CA LYS A 307 -3.93 31.33 -2.29
C LYS A 307 -5.33 30.85 -2.61
N PHE A 308 -5.80 29.77 -1.95
CA PHE A 308 -7.15 29.26 -2.14
C PHE A 308 -8.22 30.25 -1.64
N VAL A 309 -8.06 30.77 -0.42
CA VAL A 309 -8.98 31.81 0.14
C VAL A 309 -8.95 33.10 -0.68
N LYS A 310 -7.80 33.44 -1.23
CA LYS A 310 -7.67 34.60 -2.15
C LYS A 310 -8.46 34.41 -3.43
N SER A 311 -8.76 33.20 -3.86
CA SER A 311 -9.56 32.90 -5.05
C SER A 311 -11.08 33.00 -4.83
N PHE A 312 -11.57 33.16 -3.59
CA PHE A 312 -12.99 33.25 -3.30
C PHE A 312 -13.66 34.46 -3.98
N PRO A 313 -14.93 34.37 -4.33
CA PRO A 313 -15.75 35.52 -4.70
C PRO A 313 -15.70 36.61 -3.61
N LYS A 314 -15.74 37.87 -4.01
CA LYS A 314 -15.67 39.02 -3.08
C LYS A 314 -16.77 38.96 -2.01
N SER A 315 -17.98 38.50 -2.38
CA SER A 315 -19.10 38.32 -1.46
C SER A 315 -18.78 37.32 -0.35
N LEU A 316 -18.27 36.14 -0.71
CA LEU A 316 -17.87 35.08 0.25
C LEU A 316 -16.73 35.55 1.16
N LYS A 317 -15.68 36.20 0.59
CA LYS A 317 -14.59 36.78 1.40
C LYS A 317 -15.10 37.73 2.46
N ASN A 318 -16.02 38.63 2.10
CA ASN A 318 -16.57 39.60 3.03
C ASN A 318 -17.37 38.92 4.16
N LYS A 319 -18.17 37.90 3.83
CA LYS A 319 -18.90 37.06 4.80
C LYS A 319 -17.92 36.41 5.78
N VAL A 320 -16.92 35.66 5.28
CA VAL A 320 -15.94 34.94 6.10
C VAL A 320 -15.08 35.92 6.93
N LYS A 321 -14.72 37.07 6.38
CA LYS A 321 -13.97 38.09 7.12
C LYS A 321 -14.78 38.64 8.31
N LYS A 322 -16.08 38.80 8.16
CA LYS A 322 -16.96 39.38 9.17
C LYS A 322 -17.31 38.40 10.28
N ASP A 323 -17.75 37.20 9.92
CA ASP A 323 -18.39 36.27 10.84
C ASP A 323 -17.55 35.01 11.09
N GLY A 324 -16.43 34.84 10.39
CA GLY A 324 -15.60 33.62 10.45
C GLY A 324 -16.12 32.47 9.57
N ILE A 325 -15.51 31.31 9.76
CA ILE A 325 -15.90 30.05 9.11
C ILE A 325 -15.80 28.90 10.13
N ARG A 326 -16.69 27.91 10.03
CA ARG A 326 -16.81 26.81 11.00
C ARG A 326 -15.68 25.78 10.90
N ASN A 327 -15.18 25.52 9.69
CA ASN A 327 -14.20 24.48 9.39
C ASN A 327 -12.98 25.11 8.70
N SER A 328 -11.77 24.66 9.05
CA SER A 328 -10.52 25.22 8.50
C SER A 328 -10.30 24.84 7.04
N THR A 329 -10.55 23.58 6.70
CA THR A 329 -10.57 23.01 5.34
C THR A 329 -11.84 22.18 5.15
N LEU A 330 -12.37 22.13 3.93
CA LEU A 330 -13.68 21.59 3.69
C LEU A 330 -13.74 20.58 2.53
N THR A 331 -12.89 20.73 1.50
CA THR A 331 -13.06 20.01 0.23
C THR A 331 -11.87 19.12 -0.09
N THR A 332 -12.14 17.93 -0.61
CA THR A 332 -11.12 16.94 -1.00
C THR A 332 -11.69 16.01 -2.08
N VAL A 333 -10.83 15.28 -2.80
CA VAL A 333 -11.29 14.17 -3.63
C VAL A 333 -10.57 12.90 -3.22
N ALA A 334 -11.27 12.07 -2.46
CA ALA A 334 -10.82 10.75 -2.04
C ALA A 334 -11.03 9.70 -3.16
N PRO A 335 -10.33 8.55 -3.12
CA PRO A 335 -10.52 7.48 -4.10
C PRO A 335 -11.94 6.89 -4.11
N THR A 336 -12.69 7.00 -3.01
CA THR A 336 -14.07 6.51 -2.82
C THR A 336 -14.31 5.04 -3.18
N GLY A 337 -13.28 4.20 -3.27
CA GLY A 337 -13.30 2.83 -3.79
C GLY A 337 -14.56 2.02 -3.43
N SER A 338 -14.72 1.64 -2.15
CA SER A 338 -15.89 0.88 -1.69
C SER A 338 -17.21 1.68 -1.83
N GLY A 339 -17.16 3.00 -1.60
CA GLY A 339 -18.32 3.89 -1.76
C GLY A 339 -18.82 3.93 -3.21
N ALA A 340 -17.93 4.02 -4.17
CA ALA A 340 -18.25 4.00 -5.60
C ALA A 340 -18.85 2.65 -6.04
N ILE A 341 -18.32 1.52 -5.54
CA ILE A 341 -18.86 0.18 -5.81
C ILE A 341 -20.28 0.05 -5.27
N VAL A 342 -20.54 0.49 -4.03
CA VAL A 342 -21.89 0.47 -3.42
C VAL A 342 -22.83 1.38 -4.18
N SER A 343 -22.37 2.57 -4.57
CA SER A 343 -23.15 3.55 -5.34
C SER A 343 -23.29 3.18 -6.82
N ARG A 344 -22.51 2.22 -7.30
CA ARG A 344 -22.48 1.72 -8.70
C ARG A 344 -22.14 2.82 -9.71
N VAL A 345 -21.12 3.62 -9.39
CA VAL A 345 -20.61 4.72 -10.23
C VAL A 345 -19.08 4.74 -10.22
N THR A 346 -18.48 5.61 -11.01
CA THR A 346 -17.04 5.83 -11.06
C THR A 346 -16.51 6.44 -9.75
N SER A 347 -15.25 6.09 -9.40
CA SER A 347 -14.58 6.61 -8.21
C SER A 347 -14.11 8.05 -8.43
N GLY A 348 -14.37 8.93 -7.46
CA GLY A 348 -13.86 10.31 -7.47
C GLY A 348 -14.08 11.02 -8.82
N ILE A 349 -12.98 11.43 -9.41
CA ILE A 349 -12.95 12.11 -10.72
C ILE A 349 -12.55 11.18 -11.88
N GLU A 350 -12.52 9.86 -11.65
CA GLU A 350 -12.08 8.92 -12.67
C GLU A 350 -13.09 8.80 -13.83
N PRO A 351 -12.63 8.64 -15.09
CA PRO A 351 -13.49 8.21 -16.19
C PRO A 351 -13.97 6.79 -15.97
N ILE A 352 -14.93 6.33 -16.76
CA ILE A 352 -15.36 4.93 -16.76
C ILE A 352 -14.16 4.04 -17.06
N PHE A 353 -13.87 3.09 -16.18
CA PHE A 353 -12.71 2.20 -16.34
C PHE A 353 -12.87 1.26 -17.53
N ALA A 354 -14.01 0.56 -17.60
CA ALA A 354 -14.39 -0.33 -18.69
C ALA A 354 -15.91 -0.33 -18.84
N THR A 355 -16.40 -0.46 -20.08
CA THR A 355 -17.84 -0.55 -20.37
C THR A 355 -18.43 -1.87 -19.89
N SER A 356 -17.62 -2.94 -19.93
CA SER A 356 -17.93 -4.25 -19.37
C SER A 356 -16.65 -4.99 -18.97
N TYR A 357 -16.78 -5.98 -18.09
CA TYR A 357 -15.70 -6.89 -17.73
C TYR A 357 -16.22 -8.32 -17.54
N LYS A 358 -15.37 -9.30 -17.75
CA LYS A 358 -15.70 -10.71 -17.51
C LYS A 358 -15.42 -11.07 -16.05
N ARG A 359 -16.42 -11.60 -15.35
CA ARG A 359 -16.29 -12.13 -14.00
C ARG A 359 -16.38 -13.65 -14.04
N ARG A 360 -15.30 -14.32 -13.61
CA ARG A 360 -15.30 -15.78 -13.41
C ARG A 360 -15.84 -16.10 -12.02
N VAL A 361 -16.88 -16.90 -11.97
CA VAL A 361 -17.46 -17.38 -10.71
C VAL A 361 -17.30 -18.92 -10.68
N LYS A 362 -16.70 -19.42 -9.61
CA LYS A 362 -16.54 -20.85 -9.37
C LYS A 362 -17.90 -21.44 -9.03
N GLN A 363 -18.38 -22.37 -9.86
CA GLN A 363 -19.58 -23.17 -9.55
C GLN A 363 -19.16 -24.54 -9.04
N ASN A 364 -19.82 -24.99 -7.96
CA ASN A 364 -19.67 -26.33 -7.37
C ASN A 364 -20.95 -27.10 -7.63
N ASP A 365 -20.99 -27.86 -8.69
CA ASP A 365 -22.12 -28.74 -8.99
C ASP A 365 -21.82 -30.23 -8.76
N GLY A 366 -20.90 -30.56 -7.85
CA GLY A 366 -20.68 -31.92 -7.37
C GLY A 366 -19.84 -32.83 -8.28
N ASN A 367 -19.56 -32.43 -9.53
CA ASN A 367 -18.81 -33.25 -10.50
C ASN A 367 -17.49 -32.64 -10.98
N GLY A 368 -17.05 -31.55 -10.39
CA GLY A 368 -15.81 -30.83 -10.78
C GLY A 368 -15.94 -29.35 -10.51
N VAL A 369 -14.81 -28.63 -10.62
CA VAL A 369 -14.78 -27.18 -10.53
C VAL A 369 -15.03 -26.63 -11.92
N ASP A 370 -16.24 -26.15 -12.16
CA ASP A 370 -16.57 -25.42 -13.37
C ASP A 370 -16.56 -23.91 -13.10
N PHE A 371 -16.13 -23.11 -14.08
CA PHE A 371 -16.12 -21.65 -14.00
C PHE A 371 -17.14 -21.10 -14.98
N SER A 372 -18.17 -20.45 -14.45
CA SER A 372 -19.08 -19.66 -15.31
C SER A 372 -18.53 -18.25 -15.47
N GLU A 373 -18.41 -17.80 -16.72
CA GLU A 373 -18.05 -16.42 -17.03
C GLU A 373 -19.30 -15.59 -17.24
N TYR A 374 -19.40 -14.49 -16.50
CA TYR A 374 -20.49 -13.50 -16.66
C TYR A 374 -19.90 -12.20 -17.13
N THR A 375 -20.48 -11.62 -18.18
CA THR A 375 -20.17 -10.24 -18.55
C THR A 375 -20.94 -9.31 -17.64
N VAL A 376 -20.21 -8.48 -16.90
CA VAL A 376 -20.77 -7.45 -16.01
C VAL A 376 -20.60 -6.12 -16.73
N TYR A 377 -21.71 -5.45 -17.04
CA TYR A 377 -21.71 -4.14 -17.69
C TYR A 377 -21.64 -3.03 -16.65
N HIS A 378 -21.00 -1.91 -17.01
CA HIS A 378 -21.01 -0.72 -16.18
C HIS A 378 -22.48 -0.25 -15.99
N PRO A 379 -22.93 0.04 -14.75
CA PRO A 379 -24.35 0.22 -14.47
C PRO A 379 -25.02 1.34 -15.29
N VAL A 380 -24.36 2.49 -15.43
CA VAL A 380 -24.88 3.61 -16.21
C VAL A 380 -24.92 3.27 -17.69
N ILE A 381 -23.89 2.63 -18.24
CA ILE A 381 -23.85 2.18 -19.63
C ILE A 381 -24.98 1.19 -19.91
N ASN A 382 -25.13 0.18 -19.03
CA ASN A 382 -26.21 -0.80 -19.18
C ASN A 382 -27.61 -0.18 -19.10
N LYS A 383 -27.80 0.81 -18.22
CA LYS A 383 -29.07 1.52 -18.08
C LYS A 383 -29.42 2.34 -19.32
N LEU A 384 -28.47 3.03 -19.94
CA LEU A 384 -28.69 3.93 -21.06
C LEU A 384 -28.69 3.20 -22.42
N TYR A 385 -27.83 2.21 -22.59
CA TYR A 385 -27.53 1.58 -23.88
C TYR A 385 -27.75 0.07 -23.90
N GLY A 386 -28.09 -0.53 -22.77
CA GLY A 386 -28.23 -1.99 -22.64
C GLY A 386 -26.92 -2.71 -22.95
N ASN A 387 -27.02 -3.78 -23.77
CA ASN A 387 -25.87 -4.59 -24.21
C ASN A 387 -25.36 -4.17 -25.60
N ASP A 388 -25.69 -2.95 -26.06
CA ASP A 388 -25.28 -2.48 -27.38
C ASP A 388 -23.74 -2.39 -27.45
N LYS A 389 -23.17 -2.96 -28.51
CA LYS A 389 -21.74 -2.86 -28.79
C LYS A 389 -21.36 -1.55 -29.49
N ASN A 390 -22.35 -0.86 -30.09
CA ASN A 390 -22.16 0.41 -30.76
C ASN A 390 -22.50 1.55 -29.80
N LEU A 391 -21.61 1.81 -28.84
CA LEU A 391 -21.79 2.92 -27.92
C LEU A 391 -21.55 4.27 -28.62
N PRO A 392 -22.24 5.34 -28.21
CA PRO A 392 -22.00 6.67 -28.75
C PRO A 392 -20.56 7.15 -28.48
N ASP A 393 -20.06 8.03 -29.34
CA ASP A 393 -18.66 8.56 -29.29
C ASP A 393 -18.30 9.28 -27.98
N HIS A 394 -19.29 9.74 -27.22
CA HIS A 394 -19.05 10.37 -25.94
C HIS A 394 -18.79 9.36 -24.79
N VAL A 395 -19.03 8.07 -25.02
CA VAL A 395 -18.72 7.01 -24.05
C VAL A 395 -17.28 6.58 -24.24
N VAL A 396 -16.39 7.10 -23.41
CA VAL A 396 -14.96 6.77 -23.42
C VAL A 396 -14.56 6.09 -22.14
N THR A 397 -13.57 5.19 -22.19
CA THR A 397 -13.00 4.52 -21.04
C THR A 397 -11.64 5.11 -20.66
N ALA A 398 -11.19 4.81 -19.44
CA ALA A 398 -9.92 5.31 -18.89
C ALA A 398 -8.70 5.02 -19.79
N HIS A 399 -8.73 3.93 -20.56
CA HIS A 399 -7.66 3.55 -21.49
C HIS A 399 -7.62 4.40 -22.78
N HIS A 400 -8.73 5.06 -23.13
CA HIS A 400 -8.84 5.87 -24.34
C HIS A 400 -8.72 7.38 -24.08
N VAL A 401 -8.78 7.79 -22.81
CA VAL A 401 -8.62 9.21 -22.43
C VAL A 401 -7.15 9.60 -22.50
N ASP A 402 -6.86 10.70 -23.21
CA ASP A 402 -5.52 11.28 -23.28
C ASP A 402 -4.97 11.60 -21.88
N PRO A 403 -3.77 11.12 -21.51
CA PRO A 403 -3.17 11.36 -20.18
C PRO A 403 -3.02 12.85 -19.83
N PHE A 404 -2.69 13.70 -20.81
CA PHE A 404 -2.57 15.13 -20.60
C PHE A 404 -3.93 15.78 -20.37
N PHE A 405 -4.98 15.23 -21.00
CA PHE A 405 -6.33 15.68 -20.72
C PHE A 405 -6.79 15.31 -19.31
N ARG A 406 -6.37 14.15 -18.80
CA ARG A 406 -6.56 13.78 -17.37
C ARG A 406 -5.95 14.82 -16.44
N VAL A 407 -4.73 15.29 -16.73
CA VAL A 407 -4.07 16.34 -15.97
C VAL A 407 -4.86 17.65 -16.03
N LYS A 408 -5.34 18.06 -17.22
CA LYS A 408 -6.19 19.25 -17.38
C LYS A 408 -7.48 19.14 -16.55
N MET A 409 -8.18 18.02 -16.63
CA MET A 409 -9.40 17.77 -15.85
C MET A 409 -9.14 17.88 -14.35
N GLN A 410 -8.08 17.23 -13.85
CA GLN A 410 -7.68 17.34 -12.45
C GLN A 410 -7.32 18.78 -12.08
N GLY A 411 -6.65 19.54 -12.98
CA GLY A 411 -6.32 20.94 -12.78
C GLY A 411 -7.55 21.85 -12.66
N VAL A 412 -8.57 21.62 -13.48
CA VAL A 412 -9.86 22.33 -13.37
C VAL A 412 -10.50 22.09 -12.01
N ILE A 413 -10.55 20.84 -11.56
CA ILE A 413 -11.15 20.47 -10.28
C ILE A 413 -10.33 21.01 -9.10
N GLN A 414 -8.98 20.96 -9.17
CA GLN A 414 -8.10 21.40 -8.08
C GLN A 414 -8.27 22.87 -7.73
N LYS A 415 -8.71 23.72 -8.65
CA LYS A 415 -9.05 25.13 -8.35
C LYS A 415 -10.09 25.29 -7.25
N TYR A 416 -10.95 24.29 -7.05
CA TYR A 416 -12.09 24.28 -6.15
C TYR A 416 -11.94 23.36 -4.93
N ILE A 417 -10.77 22.70 -4.83
CA ILE A 417 -10.43 21.77 -3.74
C ILE A 417 -9.34 22.38 -2.88
N ASP A 418 -9.64 22.65 -1.61
CA ASP A 418 -8.70 23.24 -0.66
C ASP A 418 -7.65 22.24 -0.14
N SER A 419 -8.04 20.97 0.00
CA SER A 419 -7.10 19.88 0.30
C SER A 419 -6.45 19.36 -1.00
N SER A 420 -6.38 18.07 -1.23
CA SER A 420 -5.79 17.52 -2.45
C SER A 420 -6.76 16.56 -3.16
N ILE A 421 -6.31 15.99 -4.25
CA ILE A 421 -7.05 15.06 -5.08
C ILE A 421 -6.24 13.77 -5.19
N SER A 422 -6.86 12.64 -4.82
CA SER A 422 -6.33 11.32 -5.13
C SER A 422 -6.80 10.93 -6.54
N SER A 423 -5.89 10.92 -7.48
CA SER A 423 -6.14 10.49 -8.85
C SER A 423 -4.92 9.83 -9.44
N THR A 424 -5.15 8.80 -10.24
CA THR A 424 -4.10 8.06 -10.93
C THR A 424 -4.28 8.16 -12.43
N VAL A 425 -3.23 8.58 -13.13
CA VAL A 425 -3.20 8.55 -14.60
C VAL A 425 -2.82 7.15 -15.04
N ASN A 426 -3.76 6.44 -15.67
CA ASN A 426 -3.52 5.12 -16.23
C ASN A 426 -2.84 5.25 -17.60
N LEU A 427 -1.76 4.50 -17.78
CA LEU A 427 -0.92 4.56 -18.97
C LEU A 427 -0.79 3.17 -19.62
N PRO A 428 -0.80 3.09 -20.95
CA PRO A 428 -0.53 1.86 -21.69
C PRO A 428 0.85 1.28 -21.34
N LYS A 429 1.01 -0.03 -21.57
CA LYS A 429 2.24 -0.77 -21.24
C LYS A 429 3.48 -0.24 -21.96
N ASP A 430 3.32 0.24 -23.17
CA ASP A 430 4.37 0.75 -24.06
C ASP A 430 4.68 2.24 -23.88
N THR A 431 4.06 2.91 -22.89
CA THR A 431 4.32 4.32 -22.59
C THR A 431 5.81 4.55 -22.26
N LEU A 432 6.40 5.55 -22.90
CA LEU A 432 7.81 5.91 -22.71
C LEU A 432 8.04 6.64 -21.39
N VAL A 433 9.25 6.55 -20.86
CA VAL A 433 9.68 7.27 -19.64
C VAL A 433 9.52 8.78 -19.80
N ASP A 434 9.87 9.32 -20.96
CA ASP A 434 9.77 10.77 -21.26
C ASP A 434 8.31 11.25 -21.21
N THR A 435 7.36 10.45 -21.65
CA THR A 435 5.92 10.77 -21.55
C THR A 435 5.49 10.92 -20.09
N VAL A 436 6.01 10.10 -19.18
CA VAL A 436 5.74 10.22 -17.74
C VAL A 436 6.35 11.51 -17.17
N ALA A 437 7.56 11.89 -17.63
CA ALA A 437 8.17 13.15 -17.25
C ALA A 437 7.32 14.37 -17.68
N ASP A 438 6.83 14.36 -18.93
CA ASP A 438 5.98 15.43 -19.46
C ASP A 438 4.64 15.52 -18.72
N ILE A 439 4.02 14.37 -18.36
CA ILE A 439 2.80 14.34 -17.55
C ILE A 439 3.04 15.02 -16.19
N TYR A 440 4.14 14.71 -15.51
CA TYR A 440 4.44 15.29 -14.20
C TYR A 440 4.77 16.78 -14.27
N ILE A 441 5.48 17.24 -15.33
CA ILE A 441 5.72 18.66 -15.58
C ILE A 441 4.39 19.39 -15.86
N SER A 442 3.56 18.82 -16.72
CA SER A 442 2.22 19.35 -17.02
C SER A 442 1.34 19.45 -15.77
N ALA A 443 1.42 18.46 -14.87
CA ALA A 443 0.71 18.47 -13.59
C ALA A 443 1.15 19.63 -12.69
N TYR A 444 2.46 19.87 -12.58
CA TYR A 444 3.00 21.03 -11.85
C TYR A 444 2.53 22.35 -12.44
N GLU A 445 2.61 22.49 -13.76
CA GLU A 445 2.19 23.70 -14.48
C GLU A 445 0.68 23.95 -14.41
N ALA A 446 -0.13 22.88 -14.33
CA ALA A 446 -1.57 22.94 -14.08
C ALA A 446 -1.94 23.28 -12.62
N GLY A 447 -0.97 23.43 -11.73
CA GLY A 447 -1.19 23.78 -10.32
C GLY A 447 -1.74 22.64 -9.47
N LEU A 448 -1.50 21.40 -9.87
CA LEU A 448 -1.88 20.23 -9.07
C LEU A 448 -1.06 20.18 -7.78
N LYS A 449 -1.63 19.58 -6.75
CA LYS A 449 -0.98 19.35 -5.45
C LYS A 449 -0.26 18.00 -5.38
N GLY A 450 -0.66 17.05 -6.21
CA GLY A 450 -0.03 15.75 -6.31
C GLY A 450 -0.53 14.99 -7.53
N ILE A 451 0.24 14.00 -7.96
CA ILE A 451 -0.10 13.14 -9.09
C ILE A 451 0.59 11.79 -8.92
N THR A 452 -0.09 10.74 -9.36
CA THR A 452 0.42 9.37 -9.45
C THR A 452 0.15 8.85 -10.85
N VAL A 453 1.07 8.06 -11.39
CA VAL A 453 0.87 7.33 -12.65
C VAL A 453 0.84 5.83 -12.38
N TYR A 454 0.07 5.12 -13.17
CA TYR A 454 0.07 3.67 -13.20
C TYR A 454 0.22 3.20 -14.64
N ARG A 455 1.35 2.60 -14.97
CA ARG A 455 1.58 1.98 -16.28
C ARG A 455 1.17 0.51 -16.22
N GLU A 456 0.41 0.06 -17.20
CA GLU A 456 0.00 -1.34 -17.30
C GLU A 456 1.21 -2.28 -17.23
N GLY A 457 1.14 -3.30 -16.35
CA GLY A 457 2.23 -4.24 -16.09
C GLY A 457 3.36 -3.74 -15.16
N SER A 458 3.27 -2.53 -14.60
CA SER A 458 4.24 -2.03 -13.61
C SER A 458 4.11 -2.69 -12.24
N ARG A 459 2.98 -3.33 -11.94
CA ARG A 459 2.74 -4.12 -10.71
C ARG A 459 2.00 -5.40 -11.07
N GLU A 460 2.38 -6.53 -10.46
CA GLU A 460 1.65 -7.79 -10.60
C GLU A 460 0.31 -7.72 -9.81
N GLY A 461 -0.78 -8.13 -10.45
CA GLY A 461 -2.03 -8.52 -9.77
C GLY A 461 -3.13 -7.47 -9.63
N ILE A 462 -3.13 -6.34 -10.33
CA ILE A 462 -4.24 -5.37 -10.29
C ILE A 462 -4.98 -5.38 -11.64
N LEU A 463 -6.22 -5.95 -11.63
CA LEU A 463 -7.23 -5.91 -12.69
C LEU A 463 -6.73 -6.20 -14.13
N VAL A 464 -7.09 -7.36 -14.66
CA VAL A 464 -6.95 -7.69 -16.08
C VAL A 464 -8.24 -7.29 -16.79
N THR A 465 -8.18 -6.27 -17.63
CA THR A 465 -9.24 -5.94 -18.60
C THR A 465 -9.10 -6.83 -19.82
N THR A 466 -10.20 -7.40 -20.28
CA THR A 466 -10.28 -8.18 -21.52
C THR A 466 -10.86 -7.33 -22.65
N ASP A 467 -10.28 -6.18 -22.92
CA ASP A 467 -10.53 -5.44 -24.17
C ASP A 467 -9.32 -5.59 -25.09
N SER A 468 -9.15 -6.80 -25.64
CA SER A 468 -8.32 -7.03 -26.81
C SER A 468 -9.08 -7.97 -27.77
N ASP A 469 -10.09 -7.41 -28.43
CA ASP A 469 -10.47 -7.85 -29.78
C ASP A 469 -9.55 -7.12 -30.76
N ASP A 470 -8.29 -7.49 -30.84
CA ASP A 470 -7.45 -7.14 -31.96
C ASP A 470 -7.41 -8.32 -32.94
N LYS A 471 -7.94 -8.00 -34.10
CA LYS A 471 -7.95 -8.81 -35.28
C LYS A 471 -6.54 -9.16 -35.74
N ASP A 472 -6.43 -10.39 -36.26
CA ASP A 472 -5.40 -10.89 -37.15
C ASP A 472 -4.58 -9.81 -37.88
N SER A 473 -3.30 -9.77 -37.59
CA SER A 473 -2.30 -9.36 -38.56
C SER A 473 -1.10 -10.30 -38.47
N ASP A 474 -0.86 -10.98 -39.58
CA ASP A 474 0.27 -11.80 -39.93
C ASP A 474 1.59 -11.23 -39.38
N ILE A 475 2.26 -11.98 -38.52
CA ILE A 475 3.66 -11.76 -38.20
C ILE A 475 4.46 -12.96 -38.73
N SER A 476 5.20 -12.67 -39.80
CA SER A 476 6.23 -13.51 -40.36
C SER A 476 7.25 -13.93 -39.30
N GLU A 477 7.62 -15.21 -39.40
CA GLU A 477 8.65 -15.88 -38.62
C GLU A 477 9.98 -15.11 -38.61
N THR A 478 10.45 -14.72 -37.41
CA THR A 478 11.89 -14.62 -37.13
C THR A 478 12.12 -14.89 -35.64
N GLN A 479 12.68 -16.04 -35.39
CA GLN A 479 13.37 -16.54 -34.20
C GLN A 479 12.91 -15.98 -32.81
N ALA A 480 11.94 -16.65 -32.21
CA ALA A 480 11.59 -16.50 -30.83
C ALA A 480 12.41 -17.48 -29.97
N VAL A 481 13.17 -16.91 -29.03
CA VAL A 481 13.58 -17.64 -27.82
C VAL A 481 12.31 -17.86 -27.02
N ALA A 482 11.92 -19.12 -26.85
CA ALA A 482 10.67 -19.55 -26.25
C ALA A 482 10.59 -19.12 -24.76
N THR A 483 9.76 -18.11 -24.48
CA THR A 483 9.10 -17.97 -23.20
C THR A 483 7.82 -18.80 -23.26
N GLN A 484 7.80 -19.89 -22.55
CA GLN A 484 6.67 -20.81 -22.49
C GLN A 484 5.43 -20.07 -21.97
N ALA A 485 4.41 -19.98 -22.81
CA ALA A 485 3.04 -19.63 -22.42
C ALA A 485 2.60 -20.55 -21.27
N GLY A 486 1.98 -19.98 -20.22
CA GLY A 486 1.54 -20.72 -19.05
C GLY A 486 0.58 -21.84 -19.42
N VAL A 487 1.08 -23.06 -19.38
CA VAL A 487 0.25 -24.27 -19.37
C VAL A 487 -0.52 -24.23 -18.06
N GLU A 488 -1.85 -24.30 -18.11
CA GLU A 488 -2.70 -24.53 -16.96
C GLU A 488 -2.20 -25.80 -16.24
N LYS A 489 -1.53 -25.63 -15.08
CA LYS A 489 -0.92 -26.73 -14.35
C LYS A 489 -2.02 -27.49 -13.60
N THR A 490 -2.68 -28.43 -14.29
CA THR A 490 -3.53 -29.40 -13.62
C THR A 490 -2.66 -30.36 -12.80
N PRO A 491 -2.99 -30.63 -11.51
CA PRO A 491 -2.23 -31.56 -10.71
C PRO A 491 -2.23 -32.95 -11.35
N ARG A 492 -1.06 -33.56 -11.53
CA ARG A 492 -0.98 -34.94 -12.01
C ARG A 492 -1.75 -35.90 -11.07
N VAL A 493 -2.35 -36.91 -11.66
CA VAL A 493 -3.13 -37.91 -10.91
C VAL A 493 -2.20 -38.63 -9.92
N ARG A 494 -2.67 -38.82 -8.68
CA ARG A 494 -1.93 -39.56 -7.67
C ARG A 494 -1.80 -41.03 -8.10
N PRO A 495 -0.57 -41.59 -8.17
CA PRO A 495 -0.41 -43.02 -8.48
C PRO A 495 -0.93 -43.92 -7.35
N VAL A 496 -1.29 -45.16 -7.69
CA VAL A 496 -1.80 -46.12 -6.71
C VAL A 496 -0.72 -46.47 -5.66
N GLN A 497 0.55 -46.48 -6.06
CA GLN A 497 1.69 -46.81 -5.20
C GLN A 497 2.76 -45.71 -5.32
N THR A 498 3.31 -45.27 -4.18
CA THR A 498 4.40 -44.32 -4.07
C THR A 498 5.51 -44.91 -3.21
N LYS A 499 6.75 -44.38 -3.37
CA LYS A 499 7.90 -44.76 -2.52
C LYS A 499 8.33 -43.50 -1.76
N GLY A 500 8.81 -43.65 -0.53
CA GLY A 500 9.24 -42.48 0.23
C GLY A 500 9.86 -42.81 1.58
N VAL A 501 10.13 -41.76 2.35
CA VAL A 501 10.71 -41.84 3.68
C VAL A 501 9.81 -41.13 4.68
N THR A 502 9.83 -41.62 5.92
CA THR A 502 9.16 -40.94 7.04
C THR A 502 10.21 -40.43 8.01
N ARG A 503 10.18 -39.12 8.27
CA ARG A 503 11.06 -38.44 9.24
C ARG A 503 10.28 -38.05 10.49
N ARG A 504 10.93 -38.14 11.63
CA ARG A 504 10.40 -37.72 12.91
C ARG A 504 11.12 -36.45 13.35
N ILE A 505 10.38 -35.38 13.66
CA ILE A 505 10.93 -34.13 14.18
C ILE A 505 10.13 -33.72 15.41
N ARG A 506 10.79 -33.32 16.48
CA ARG A 506 10.16 -32.76 17.66
C ARG A 506 9.90 -31.28 17.44
N THR A 507 8.67 -30.83 17.68
CA THR A 507 8.27 -29.44 17.62
C THR A 507 7.71 -29.00 18.97
N GLY A 508 7.53 -27.70 19.17
CA GLY A 508 6.89 -27.18 20.38
C GLY A 508 5.43 -27.58 20.54
N GLU A 509 4.80 -28.11 19.51
CA GLU A 509 3.41 -28.62 19.51
C GLU A 509 3.33 -30.15 19.67
N GLY A 510 4.49 -30.82 19.71
CA GLY A 510 4.57 -32.28 19.84
C GLY A 510 5.50 -32.93 18.81
N THR A 511 5.54 -34.25 18.83
CA THR A 511 6.32 -35.01 17.86
C THR A 511 5.57 -35.07 16.53
N LEU A 512 6.22 -34.57 15.48
CA LEU A 512 5.73 -34.52 14.10
C LEU A 512 6.38 -35.65 13.28
N TYR A 513 5.55 -36.45 12.62
CA TYR A 513 5.99 -37.41 11.62
C TYR A 513 5.66 -36.87 10.23
N ILE A 514 6.67 -36.83 9.35
CA ILE A 514 6.59 -36.28 8.00
C ILE A 514 6.95 -37.38 7.02
N THR A 515 5.98 -37.84 6.22
CA THR A 515 6.20 -38.81 5.15
C THR A 515 6.29 -38.07 3.84
N ILE A 516 7.42 -38.23 3.14
CA ILE A 516 7.75 -37.58 1.87
C ILE A 516 7.81 -38.67 0.82
N ASN A 517 6.96 -38.64 -0.20
CA ASN A 517 6.80 -39.66 -1.20
C ASN A 517 7.11 -39.15 -2.62
N GLU A 518 7.63 -40.09 -3.42
CA GLU A 518 7.93 -39.89 -4.85
C GLU A 518 7.15 -40.86 -5.72
N ASP A 519 6.89 -40.45 -6.93
CA ASP A 519 6.47 -41.25 -8.06
C ASP A 519 7.57 -41.31 -9.14
N GLU A 520 7.29 -41.86 -10.30
CA GLU A 520 8.21 -41.94 -11.43
C GLU A 520 8.65 -40.56 -11.98
N ASN A 521 7.93 -39.48 -11.64
CA ASN A 521 8.17 -38.11 -12.05
C ASN A 521 8.78 -37.25 -10.91
N GLY A 522 9.20 -37.84 -9.80
CA GLY A 522 9.81 -37.18 -8.65
C GLY A 522 8.87 -36.95 -7.48
N LEU A 523 9.17 -35.96 -6.62
CA LEU A 523 8.36 -35.66 -5.45
C LEU A 523 6.89 -35.43 -5.81
N CYS A 524 5.97 -36.14 -5.13
CA CYS A 524 4.55 -36.09 -5.46
C CYS A 524 3.64 -35.80 -4.26
N GLU A 525 4.03 -36.17 -3.04
CA GLU A 525 3.16 -35.96 -1.89
C GLU A 525 3.92 -35.92 -0.56
N VAL A 526 3.34 -35.20 0.39
CA VAL A 526 3.78 -35.11 1.78
C VAL A 526 2.58 -35.40 2.69
N PHE A 527 2.79 -36.25 3.68
CA PHE A 527 1.83 -36.48 4.77
C PHE A 527 2.45 -36.10 6.11
N THR A 528 1.65 -35.55 6.98
CA THR A 528 2.10 -35.17 8.33
C THR A 528 1.14 -35.71 9.37
N THR A 529 1.71 -36.14 10.49
CA THR A 529 0.92 -36.60 11.66
C THR A 529 1.56 -36.04 12.92
N ILE A 530 0.77 -35.30 13.73
CA ILE A 530 1.23 -34.69 15.00
C ILE A 530 0.14 -34.88 16.07
N GLY A 531 0.54 -35.27 17.28
CA GLY A 531 -0.34 -35.36 18.42
C GLY A 531 -1.53 -36.34 18.26
N LYS A 532 -2.64 -36.06 18.95
CA LYS A 532 -3.89 -36.84 18.86
C LYS A 532 -4.71 -36.37 17.66
N ALA A 533 -5.33 -37.28 16.93
CA ALA A 533 -6.23 -36.98 15.85
C ALA A 533 -7.36 -36.01 16.30
N GLY A 534 -7.67 -34.99 15.46
CA GLY A 534 -8.72 -34.00 15.73
C GLY A 534 -8.27 -32.78 16.53
N GLY A 535 -6.98 -32.68 16.92
CA GLY A 535 -6.43 -31.45 17.52
C GLY A 535 -6.13 -30.36 16.49
N ASN A 536 -6.07 -29.10 16.95
CA ASN A 536 -5.81 -27.93 16.06
C ASN A 536 -4.46 -28.05 15.31
N ALA A 537 -3.40 -28.48 15.99
CA ALA A 537 -2.09 -28.71 15.40
C ALA A 537 -2.14 -29.81 14.30
N ALA A 538 -2.89 -30.89 14.54
CA ALA A 538 -3.07 -31.96 13.57
C ALA A 538 -3.83 -31.48 12.32
N ALA A 539 -4.91 -30.73 12.49
CA ALA A 539 -5.69 -30.18 11.38
C ALA A 539 -4.89 -29.20 10.51
N GLN A 540 -4.12 -28.31 11.15
CA GLN A 540 -3.26 -27.35 10.45
C GLN A 540 -2.12 -28.05 9.69
N SER A 541 -1.44 -29.03 10.31
CA SER A 541 -0.35 -29.75 9.65
C SER A 541 -0.86 -30.60 8.49
N GLU A 542 -2.06 -31.19 8.60
CA GLU A 542 -2.72 -31.91 7.52
C GLU A 542 -3.07 -30.96 6.35
N ALA A 543 -3.61 -29.78 6.62
CA ALA A 543 -3.91 -28.79 5.58
C ALA A 543 -2.65 -28.35 4.83
N ILE A 544 -1.55 -28.08 5.53
CA ILE A 544 -0.25 -27.71 4.95
C ILE A 544 0.25 -28.85 4.06
N SER A 545 0.26 -30.09 4.53
CA SER A 545 0.76 -31.25 3.77
C SER A 545 -0.09 -31.54 2.52
N ARG A 546 -1.40 -31.32 2.58
CA ARG A 546 -2.29 -31.43 1.40
C ARG A 546 -1.97 -30.35 0.36
N LEU A 547 -1.72 -29.12 0.77
CA LEU A 547 -1.34 -28.02 -0.14
C LEU A 547 0.03 -28.27 -0.76
N ILE A 548 1.02 -28.78 0.00
CA ILE A 548 2.33 -29.16 -0.51
C ILE A 548 2.17 -30.27 -1.57
N SER A 549 1.40 -31.30 -1.26
CA SER A 549 1.14 -32.43 -2.19
C SER A 549 0.47 -31.96 -3.49
N LEU A 550 -0.48 -31.03 -3.39
CA LEU A 550 -1.11 -30.41 -4.55
C LEU A 550 -0.10 -29.64 -5.38
N SER A 551 0.73 -28.82 -4.74
CA SER A 551 1.76 -28.00 -5.37
C SER A 551 2.81 -28.85 -6.10
N LEU A 552 3.31 -29.92 -5.47
CA LEU A 552 4.25 -30.86 -6.05
C LEU A 552 3.68 -31.55 -7.29
N ARG A 553 2.44 -32.04 -7.21
CA ARG A 553 1.76 -32.67 -8.35
C ARG A 553 1.42 -31.68 -9.47
N SER A 554 1.31 -30.40 -9.15
CA SER A 554 1.15 -29.32 -10.14
C SER A 554 2.48 -28.88 -10.77
N GLY A 555 3.62 -29.52 -10.42
CA GLY A 555 4.93 -29.24 -11.01
C GLY A 555 5.58 -27.97 -10.51
N LEU A 556 5.22 -27.50 -9.29
CA LEU A 556 5.98 -26.44 -8.62
C LEU A 556 7.33 -26.95 -8.15
N ASP A 557 8.36 -26.08 -8.24
CA ASP A 557 9.70 -26.38 -7.75
C ASP A 557 9.69 -26.68 -6.25
N PRO A 558 10.12 -27.89 -5.80
CA PRO A 558 10.18 -28.24 -4.39
C PRO A 558 11.01 -27.28 -3.54
N HIS A 559 12.09 -26.71 -4.08
CA HIS A 559 12.89 -25.72 -3.37
C HIS A 559 12.14 -24.41 -3.15
N ALA A 560 11.22 -24.03 -4.05
CA ALA A 560 10.35 -22.88 -3.83
C ALA A 560 9.40 -23.12 -2.65
N ILE A 561 8.85 -24.34 -2.51
CA ILE A 561 7.99 -24.73 -1.37
C ILE A 561 8.80 -24.66 -0.06
N VAL A 562 10.03 -25.20 -0.06
CA VAL A 562 10.93 -25.15 1.11
C VAL A 562 11.17 -23.74 1.56
N ARG A 563 11.46 -22.80 0.64
CA ARG A 563 11.68 -21.38 0.97
C ARG A 563 10.46 -20.73 1.65
N GLN A 564 9.25 -21.14 1.31
CA GLN A 564 8.03 -20.59 1.91
C GLN A 564 7.76 -21.15 3.33
N LEU A 565 8.29 -22.29 3.68
CA LEU A 565 8.00 -22.97 4.96
C LEU A 565 9.10 -22.74 6.01
N LYS A 566 10.37 -22.67 5.60
CA LYS A 566 11.50 -22.45 6.50
C LYS A 566 11.45 -21.03 7.08
N GLY A 567 11.71 -20.92 8.38
CA GLY A 567 11.74 -19.65 9.10
C GLY A 567 10.38 -19.18 9.64
N ILE A 568 9.28 -19.88 9.35
CA ILE A 568 7.98 -19.56 9.97
C ILE A 568 8.07 -19.83 11.48
N SER A 569 7.89 -18.77 12.28
CA SER A 569 7.99 -18.84 13.73
C SER A 569 6.65 -19.13 14.39
N GLY A 570 6.65 -20.02 15.39
CA GLY A 570 5.51 -20.33 16.22
C GLY A 570 5.72 -19.87 17.68
N PRO A 571 4.71 -20.04 18.54
CA PRO A 571 4.79 -19.59 19.94
C PRO A 571 5.78 -20.40 20.80
N ASN A 572 6.11 -21.62 20.40
CA ASN A 572 6.93 -22.55 21.19
C ASN A 572 8.07 -23.15 20.34
N PRO A 573 9.15 -22.39 20.02
CA PRO A 573 10.34 -22.95 19.37
C PRO A 573 11.00 -24.02 20.23
N THR A 574 11.58 -25.05 19.60
CA THR A 574 12.26 -26.15 20.30
C THR A 574 13.58 -26.53 19.60
N TRP A 575 14.50 -27.15 20.32
CA TRP A 575 15.73 -27.70 19.75
C TRP A 575 15.56 -29.16 19.48
N GLU A 576 15.98 -29.62 18.28
CA GLU A 576 16.03 -31.02 17.88
C GLU A 576 17.32 -31.26 17.07
N ASP A 577 18.13 -32.22 17.51
CA ASP A 577 19.41 -32.62 16.86
C ASP A 577 20.32 -31.45 16.50
N GLY A 578 20.52 -30.53 17.46
CA GLY A 578 21.38 -29.37 17.30
C GLY A 578 20.83 -28.25 16.41
N ARG A 579 19.57 -28.33 15.97
CA ARG A 579 18.88 -27.32 15.15
C ARG A 579 17.67 -26.74 15.85
N LEU A 580 17.48 -25.43 15.73
CA LEU A 580 16.30 -24.74 16.25
C LEU A 580 15.13 -25.00 15.31
N ILE A 581 14.04 -25.55 15.79
CA ILE A 581 12.77 -25.75 15.09
C ILE A 581 11.81 -24.66 15.55
N LEU A 582 11.46 -23.76 14.67
CA LEU A 582 10.68 -22.56 15.00
C LEU A 582 9.18 -22.86 15.13
N SER A 583 8.66 -23.82 14.33
CA SER A 583 7.24 -24.19 14.30
C SER A 583 7.03 -25.51 13.54
N THR A 584 5.79 -26.01 13.50
CA THR A 584 5.39 -27.15 12.67
C THR A 584 5.64 -26.90 11.16
N PRO A 585 5.27 -25.75 10.55
CA PRO A 585 5.65 -25.44 9.16
C PRO A 585 7.16 -25.42 8.91
N ASP A 586 7.94 -24.83 9.81
CA ASP A 586 9.40 -24.78 9.72
C ASP A 586 10.02 -26.20 9.75
N ALA A 587 9.48 -27.08 10.60
CA ALA A 587 9.87 -28.49 10.65
C ALA A 587 9.62 -29.22 9.34
N ILE A 588 8.47 -28.99 8.71
CA ILE A 588 8.12 -29.57 7.40
C ILE A 588 9.07 -29.06 6.32
N GLY A 589 9.34 -27.76 6.30
CA GLY A 589 10.28 -27.14 5.36
C GLY A 589 11.70 -27.69 5.49
N LYS A 590 12.20 -27.86 6.73
CA LYS A 590 13.52 -28.45 7.01
C LYS A 590 13.60 -29.92 6.61
N ALA A 591 12.56 -30.70 6.87
CA ALA A 591 12.52 -32.10 6.46
C ALA A 591 12.56 -32.28 4.94
N LEU A 592 11.87 -31.43 4.20
CA LEU A 592 11.90 -31.39 2.74
C LEU A 592 13.28 -30.97 2.22
N ASP A 593 13.87 -29.94 2.81
CA ASP A 593 15.21 -29.45 2.45
C ASP A 593 16.29 -30.53 2.62
N ASP A 594 16.29 -31.19 3.78
CA ASP A 594 17.20 -32.30 4.06
C ASP A 594 17.02 -33.44 3.05
N TYR A 595 15.78 -33.76 2.69
CA TYR A 595 15.47 -34.81 1.71
C TYR A 595 16.00 -34.46 0.30
N LEU A 596 15.82 -33.23 -0.14
CA LEU A 596 16.30 -32.76 -1.43
C LEU A 596 17.83 -32.73 -1.51
N ASN A 597 18.52 -32.33 -0.44
CA ASN A 597 19.96 -32.30 -0.36
C ASN A 597 20.57 -33.70 -0.37
N GLU A 598 19.98 -34.68 0.31
CA GLU A 598 20.43 -36.09 0.30
C GLU A 598 20.31 -36.71 -1.10
N ARG A 599 19.24 -36.34 -1.83
CA ARG A 599 19.04 -36.81 -3.21
C ARG A 599 20.07 -36.21 -4.19
N GLY A 600 20.36 -34.91 -4.07
CA GLY A 600 21.35 -34.23 -4.90
C GLY A 600 22.74 -34.83 -4.76
N ASN A 601 23.10 -35.34 -3.57
CA ASN A 601 24.38 -36.03 -3.33
C ASN A 601 24.39 -37.46 -3.88
N SER A 602 23.26 -38.13 -4.01
CA SER A 602 23.20 -39.50 -4.57
C SER A 602 23.21 -39.55 -6.10
N GLU A 603 22.86 -38.47 -6.79
CA GLU A 603 22.95 -38.35 -8.25
C GLU A 603 24.34 -37.88 -8.74
N SER A 604 25.19 -37.34 -7.86
CA SER A 604 26.56 -36.90 -8.15
C SER A 604 27.61 -38.02 -8.04
N ASP A 605 27.28 -39.20 -7.48
CA ASP A 605 28.26 -40.30 -7.24
C ASP A 605 28.41 -41.27 -8.42
N THR A 606 27.80 -40.99 -9.60
CA THR A 606 27.99 -41.85 -10.79
C THR A 606 28.88 -41.25 -11.88
N ASN A 607 29.45 -40.06 -11.70
CA ASN A 607 30.43 -39.48 -12.61
C ASN A 607 31.46 -38.68 -11.82
N ASN A 608 32.54 -39.29 -11.33
CA ASN A 608 33.88 -38.74 -11.14
C ASN A 608 34.63 -39.50 -10.05
N GLU A 609 35.24 -40.65 -10.40
CA GLU A 609 36.32 -41.29 -9.61
C GLU A 609 37.73 -40.70 -9.90
N GLU A 610 37.86 -39.68 -10.74
CA GLU A 610 39.19 -39.16 -11.13
C GLU A 610 39.59 -37.81 -10.52
N GLU A 611 38.75 -37.08 -9.78
CA GLU A 611 39.09 -35.77 -9.18
C GLU A 611 39.25 -35.75 -7.65
N LYS A 612 39.10 -36.87 -6.95
CA LYS A 612 39.25 -36.93 -5.46
C LYS A 612 40.67 -37.10 -4.93
N SER A 613 41.71 -37.10 -5.79
CA SER A 613 43.09 -37.33 -5.37
C SER A 613 43.92 -36.06 -5.06
N LEU A 614 43.40 -34.85 -5.22
CA LEU A 614 44.21 -33.62 -5.13
C LEU A 614 43.82 -32.63 -4.01
N LEU A 615 42.83 -32.91 -3.17
CA LEU A 615 42.36 -31.98 -2.13
C LEU A 615 42.51 -32.45 -0.66
N ILE A 616 43.29 -33.55 -0.41
CA ILE A 616 43.49 -34.08 0.95
C ILE A 616 44.86 -33.65 1.57
N THR A 617 45.60 -32.71 0.99
CA THR A 617 46.92 -32.36 1.50
C THR A 617 47.04 -30.98 2.16
N MET A 618 45.98 -30.23 2.39
CA MET A 618 46.03 -28.94 3.10
C MET A 618 44.91 -28.71 4.12
N ALA A 619 44.80 -29.56 5.13
CA ALA A 619 44.13 -29.22 6.39
C ALA A 619 44.61 -30.15 7.49
N GLY A 620 45.81 -29.86 8.01
CA GLY A 620 46.32 -30.44 9.23
C GLY A 620 46.02 -29.56 10.41
N ASN A 621 45.48 -30.21 11.46
CA ASN A 621 45.55 -29.83 12.87
C ASN A 621 44.88 -28.52 13.34
N ASN A 622 43.70 -28.69 13.92
CA ASN A 622 43.37 -28.15 15.24
C ASN A 622 41.96 -28.61 15.65
N GLU A 623 41.85 -29.87 16.05
CA GLU A 623 40.73 -30.40 16.86
C GLU A 623 41.33 -30.89 18.18
N THR A 624 41.28 -30.08 19.20
CA THR A 624 41.23 -30.47 20.63
C THR A 624 41.12 -29.16 21.40
N GLU A 625 39.97 -28.89 21.93
CA GLU A 625 39.63 -28.02 23.07
C GLU A 625 38.26 -27.32 22.98
N ALA A 626 37.22 -28.02 22.56
CA ALA A 626 35.85 -27.46 22.65
C ALA A 626 34.76 -28.49 22.92
N ASN A 627 35.06 -29.64 23.52
CA ASN A 627 34.05 -30.69 23.76
C ASN A 627 33.89 -31.08 25.26
N GLU A 628 34.02 -30.16 26.23
CA GLU A 628 33.75 -30.48 27.63
C GLU A 628 32.84 -29.45 28.37
N ALA A 629 31.95 -28.74 27.70
CA ALA A 629 31.06 -27.77 28.41
C ALA A 629 29.61 -27.75 27.92
N LEU A 630 29.01 -28.86 27.50
CA LEU A 630 27.58 -28.90 27.14
C LEU A 630 26.93 -30.23 27.50
N ASP A 631 26.93 -30.56 28.82
CA ASP A 631 26.04 -31.60 29.38
C ASP A 631 25.60 -31.23 30.79
N ASN A 632 24.86 -30.16 30.96
CA ASN A 632 24.06 -29.89 32.12
C ASN A 632 22.72 -29.33 31.66
N GLY A 633 21.68 -30.19 31.68
CA GLY A 633 20.30 -29.90 31.26
C GLY A 633 19.61 -28.75 32.00
N LEU A 634 20.23 -27.59 32.03
CA LEU A 634 19.74 -26.36 32.65
C LEU A 634 18.98 -25.54 31.63
N MET A 635 17.77 -25.08 31.97
CA MET A 635 16.93 -24.20 31.16
C MET A 635 17.05 -22.75 31.60
N ILE A 636 16.76 -21.82 30.67
CA ILE A 636 16.77 -20.38 30.97
C ILE A 636 15.55 -20.01 31.80
N CYS A 637 15.78 -19.34 32.95
CA CYS A 637 14.74 -18.83 33.83
C CYS A 637 13.96 -17.69 33.18
N THR A 638 12.64 -17.77 33.15
CA THR A 638 11.76 -16.74 32.58
C THR A 638 11.74 -15.44 33.41
N LYS A 639 12.18 -15.49 34.69
CA LYS A 639 12.21 -14.34 35.61
C LYS A 639 13.54 -13.60 35.61
N CYS A 640 14.67 -14.32 35.67
CA CYS A 640 15.99 -13.69 35.74
C CYS A 640 16.87 -13.88 34.53
N HIS A 641 16.40 -14.61 33.50
CA HIS A 641 17.08 -14.88 32.26
C HIS A 641 18.44 -15.59 32.34
N HIS A 642 18.77 -16.21 33.50
CA HIS A 642 19.95 -17.05 33.66
C HIS A 642 19.64 -18.50 33.28
N ASN A 643 20.64 -19.22 32.76
CA ASN A 643 20.56 -20.64 32.41
C ASN A 643 20.73 -21.50 33.68
N SER A 644 19.75 -21.49 34.60
CA SER A 644 19.83 -22.06 35.94
C SER A 644 18.54 -22.73 36.44
N VAL A 645 17.63 -23.06 35.50
CA VAL A 645 16.38 -23.77 35.84
C VAL A 645 16.59 -25.28 35.71
N ILE A 646 16.23 -25.99 36.79
CA ILE A 646 16.26 -27.45 36.90
C ILE A 646 14.87 -27.99 37.15
N ASN A 647 14.61 -29.23 36.76
CA ASN A 647 13.39 -29.94 37.09
C ASN A 647 13.64 -30.85 38.32
N GLU A 648 13.09 -30.45 39.46
CA GLU A 648 13.14 -31.26 40.68
C GLU A 648 11.73 -31.70 41.07
N GLY A 649 11.50 -33.00 41.05
CA GLY A 649 10.22 -33.58 41.48
C GLY A 649 8.99 -33.20 40.63
N GLY A 650 9.19 -32.80 39.36
CA GLY A 650 8.13 -32.37 38.45
C GLY A 650 7.91 -30.85 38.44
N CYS A 651 8.62 -30.09 39.26
CA CYS A 651 8.59 -28.62 39.28
C CYS A 651 9.87 -28.02 38.66
N LEU A 652 9.71 -26.93 37.93
CA LEU A 652 10.84 -26.17 37.37
C LEU A 652 11.26 -25.08 38.37
N ASN A 653 12.46 -25.22 38.94
CA ASN A 653 13.01 -24.30 39.91
C ASN A 653 14.26 -23.62 39.39
N CYS A 654 14.33 -22.29 39.53
CA CYS A 654 15.54 -21.53 39.21
C CYS A 654 16.48 -21.43 40.42
N ARG A 655 17.71 -21.92 40.26
CA ARG A 655 18.72 -21.90 41.34
C ARG A 655 19.28 -20.51 41.63
N GLU A 656 19.16 -19.57 40.70
CA GLU A 656 19.70 -18.22 40.88
C GLU A 656 18.71 -17.26 41.55
N CYS A 657 17.43 -17.26 41.15
CA CYS A 657 16.46 -16.31 41.70
C CYS A 657 15.34 -16.94 42.53
N GLY A 658 15.36 -18.25 42.74
CA GLY A 658 14.36 -18.97 43.52
C GLY A 658 12.97 -19.04 42.84
N TRP A 659 12.83 -18.67 41.58
CA TRP A 659 11.55 -18.79 40.88
C TRP A 659 11.16 -20.27 40.68
N SER A 660 9.90 -20.59 40.96
CA SER A 660 9.33 -21.92 40.77
C SER A 660 8.03 -21.86 39.97
N LYS A 661 7.89 -22.75 39.01
CA LYS A 661 6.65 -22.85 38.20
C LYS A 661 5.51 -23.58 38.92
N CYS A 662 5.74 -24.11 40.10
CA CYS A 662 4.70 -24.74 40.93
C CYS A 662 4.07 -23.79 41.98
N ASP A 663 4.58 -22.55 42.09
CA ASP A 663 4.07 -21.54 43.02
C ASP A 663 3.15 -20.49 42.37
N GLU A 664 2.76 -20.69 41.08
CA GLU A 664 1.79 -19.87 40.35
C GLU A 664 0.45 -20.63 40.22
#